data_3fcc7c42c3706b59757e5637c950bd45
#
_entry.id   3fcc7c42c3706b59757e5637c950bd45
#
_cell.length_a   1.000
_cell.length_b   1.000
_cell.length_c   1.000
_cell.angle_alpha   90.00
_cell.angle_beta   90.00
_cell.angle_gamma   90.00
#
_symmetry.space_group_name_H-M   'P 1'
#
loop_
_entity.id
_entity.type
_entity.pdbx_description
1 polymer ?
#
loop_
_entity_poly.entity_id
_entity_poly.type
_entity_poly.pdbx_seq_one_letter_code
_entity_poly.pdbx_strand_id
1 'polypeptide(L)'
;MPKTLTDMYTHLVVFHTKQKDEKYLGKEETGPHWNKESILSLGKLAFQQLVNGNLIFYEEDLKEAGIDVNEASVYSGLCTQLFKEECVLYQDKVYCFVHLSIQEFLAAVYVFLSFINNNENLMAEPQSTSRNLSVLFRDKSEVSFYKSAVDKALHSEMGNLDLFLRFLLGLSLESNQKHLRDLLTKTRSSSKTHEKTVKYIKEKIRENPSPERSINLFHCLNELNDHSLVEEIQSYLSSGSVSKPNLSPAQWSALVFVLLTSEKELDVFDLKKYSRSEEGLLRLLPVVKASRAVLLSGCGVTEEGCDSLVSALRSNPSHLRELDLSNNDLKDSGVKLLSAVLGNPHCKLETLRLSGCLVTEEGCASLASAPRSNPSHLRELDLSNNDLKDSGVKLVSAGLGNPHCRLETLRLSGCLVTEEGCASLVSALRSNPSHLRELDLSYNHPGDSGVRLLSAGLEDPHCRLEKLNVEHGGENRMKPGLRKYVCDLTLDLNTVNRLLSLSEENRKVTWRTEEQPYPDHPERFEDWEQVLCREGLTGRCYWEVEWSGIMGAGIGVTYKGISRRGGGDDCWLGYNDKSWSLFCSDNSYSACHNNNSTTIDVPSSSSHRVGVYLDWSAGTLSFYRASSDTLTHLITFTSTFTEPLYPGFGVWDVGSSVSLK
;
A
#
# COMPACT_ATOMS: atom_id res chain seq x y z
N MET A 1 16.40 32.73 0.57
CA MET A 1 15.09 32.11 0.78
C MET A 1 15.14 31.23 2.02
N PRO A 2 14.14 31.28 2.89
CA PRO A 2 14.05 30.38 4.04
C PRO A 2 14.12 28.92 3.59
N LYS A 3 14.88 28.09 4.33
CA LYS A 3 15.06 26.67 4.00
C LYS A 3 14.19 25.75 4.84
N THR A 4 13.80 26.19 6.01
CA THR A 4 12.95 25.43 6.94
C THR A 4 11.74 26.25 7.36
N LEU A 5 10.77 25.59 7.97
CA LEU A 5 9.56 26.24 8.47
C LEU A 5 9.93 27.25 9.58
N THR A 6 10.84 26.88 10.48
CA THR A 6 11.33 27.76 11.55
C THR A 6 12.02 29.00 11.00
N ASP A 7 12.84 28.85 9.97
CA ASP A 7 13.50 29.97 9.29
C ASP A 7 12.47 30.95 8.71
N MET A 8 11.40 30.45 8.07
CA MET A 8 10.30 31.26 7.54
C MET A 8 9.59 32.05 8.64
N TYR A 9 9.21 31.43 9.73
CA TYR A 9 8.52 32.10 10.84
C TYR A 9 9.41 33.07 11.61
N THR A 10 10.70 32.76 11.71
CA THR A 10 11.70 33.69 12.29
C THR A 10 11.79 34.96 11.45
N HIS A 11 11.83 34.86 10.13
CA HIS A 11 11.80 36.00 9.23
C HIS A 11 10.49 36.80 9.35
N LEU A 12 9.35 36.13 9.51
CA LEU A 12 8.06 36.80 9.68
C LEU A 12 8.04 37.68 10.94
N VAL A 13 8.51 37.16 12.08
CA VAL A 13 8.61 37.91 13.34
C VAL A 13 9.56 39.07 13.19
N VAL A 14 10.76 38.87 12.61
CA VAL A 14 11.74 39.95 12.35
C VAL A 14 11.18 41.01 11.41
N PHE A 15 10.43 40.61 10.39
CA PHE A 15 9.80 41.58 9.46
C PHE A 15 8.81 42.46 10.20
N HIS A 16 7.95 41.89 11.04
CA HIS A 16 6.99 42.66 11.84
C HIS A 16 7.64 43.55 12.90
N THR A 17 8.82 43.18 13.41
CA THR A 17 9.59 44.05 14.31
C THR A 17 10.31 45.19 13.59
N LYS A 18 10.78 44.99 12.37
CA LYS A 18 11.57 45.99 11.60
C LYS A 18 10.73 46.93 10.73
N GLN A 19 9.55 46.53 10.28
CA GLN A 19 8.74 47.30 9.33
C GLN A 19 8.33 48.70 9.87
N LYS A 20 8.46 48.95 11.18
CA LYS A 20 8.15 50.23 11.81
C LYS A 20 9.33 51.20 11.85
N ASP A 21 10.55 50.72 11.88
CA ASP A 21 11.73 51.63 11.92
C ASP A 21 11.94 52.42 10.61
N GLU A 22 11.51 51.84 9.46
CA GLU A 22 11.70 52.49 8.15
C GLU A 22 10.53 53.43 7.73
N LYS A 23 9.30 53.19 8.22
CA LYS A 23 8.12 53.94 7.77
C LYS A 23 7.82 55.22 8.57
N TYR A 24 8.48 55.48 9.70
CA TYR A 24 8.10 56.56 10.63
C TYR A 24 9.26 57.48 11.10
N LEU A 25 10.28 57.68 10.28
CA LEU A 25 11.27 58.72 10.52
C LEU A 25 10.72 60.15 10.40
N GLY A 26 9.39 60.37 10.45
CA GLY A 26 8.82 61.67 10.18
C GLY A 26 7.53 62.10 10.88
N LYS A 27 6.95 61.35 11.82
CA LYS A 27 5.81 61.82 12.65
C LYS A 27 5.66 61.03 13.93
N GLU A 28 5.60 61.72 15.07
CA GLU A 28 5.14 61.20 16.35
C GLU A 28 3.68 60.70 16.25
N GLU A 29 3.53 59.38 16.09
CA GLU A 29 2.28 58.71 16.40
C GLU A 29 2.57 57.40 17.12
N THR A 30 2.08 57.33 18.34
CA THR A 30 2.09 56.20 19.26
C THR A 30 1.36 54.96 18.68
N GLY A 31 2.03 54.24 17.85
CA GLY A 31 1.62 52.90 17.46
C GLY A 31 2.38 51.84 18.28
N PRO A 32 1.76 50.68 18.61
CA PRO A 32 2.41 49.70 19.46
C PRO A 32 3.67 49.16 18.81
N HIS A 33 4.78 49.36 19.47
CA HIS A 33 6.05 48.77 19.09
C HIS A 33 6.09 47.33 19.56
N TRP A 34 6.39 46.42 18.65
CA TRP A 34 6.79 45.08 18.99
C TRP A 34 8.17 45.13 19.66
N ASN A 35 8.18 45.36 20.97
CA ASN A 35 9.40 45.34 21.74
C ASN A 35 9.65 43.92 22.30
N LYS A 36 10.79 43.73 22.91
CA LYS A 36 11.18 42.47 23.54
C LYS A 36 10.15 41.99 24.57
N GLU A 37 9.54 42.89 25.34
CA GLU A 37 8.57 42.59 26.39
C GLU A 37 7.27 42.11 25.77
N SER A 38 6.78 42.72 24.70
CA SER A 38 5.58 42.34 23.99
C SER A 38 5.70 40.93 23.40
N ILE A 39 6.83 40.57 22.80
CA ILE A 39 7.08 39.24 22.25
C ILE A 39 7.11 38.20 23.37
N LEU A 40 7.73 38.50 24.51
CA LEU A 40 7.78 37.61 25.66
C LEU A 40 6.41 37.41 26.29
N SER A 41 5.59 38.45 26.40
CA SER A 41 4.22 38.37 26.95
C SER A 41 3.30 37.57 26.03
N LEU A 42 3.35 37.82 24.72
CA LEU A 42 2.61 37.04 23.72
C LEU A 42 3.07 35.59 23.68
N GLY A 43 4.37 35.33 23.77
CA GLY A 43 4.93 33.99 23.80
C GLY A 43 4.53 33.22 25.07
N LYS A 44 4.48 33.91 26.23
CA LYS A 44 3.99 33.35 27.50
C LYS A 44 2.54 32.94 27.38
N LEU A 45 1.66 33.82 26.88
CA LEU A 45 0.26 33.54 26.62
C LEU A 45 0.12 32.35 25.69
N ALA A 46 0.83 32.36 24.55
CA ALA A 46 0.81 31.29 23.56
C ALA A 46 1.19 29.95 24.17
N PHE A 47 2.24 29.90 25.00
CA PHE A 47 2.69 28.67 25.64
C PHE A 47 1.69 28.15 26.68
N GLN A 48 1.12 29.04 27.52
CA GLN A 48 0.10 28.68 28.50
C GLN A 48 -1.14 28.07 27.82
N GLN A 49 -1.66 28.72 26.79
CA GLN A 49 -2.83 28.25 26.07
C GLN A 49 -2.55 26.96 25.29
N LEU A 50 -1.36 26.81 24.71
CA LEU A 50 -0.95 25.60 24.02
C LEU A 50 -0.89 24.38 24.94
N VAL A 51 -0.28 24.53 26.12
CA VAL A 51 -0.19 23.45 27.13
C VAL A 51 -1.57 23.05 27.66
N ASN A 52 -2.47 24.03 27.79
CA ASN A 52 -3.85 23.79 28.24
C ASN A 52 -4.76 23.26 27.12
N GLY A 53 -4.29 23.22 25.87
CA GLY A 53 -5.08 22.80 24.72
C GLY A 53 -6.17 23.81 24.30
N ASN A 54 -6.05 25.07 24.70
CA ASN A 54 -7.03 26.10 24.43
C ASN A 54 -6.75 26.80 23.09
N LEU A 55 -7.77 26.87 22.24
CA LEU A 55 -7.71 27.63 20.98
C LEU A 55 -8.23 29.07 21.16
N ILE A 56 -9.01 29.28 22.15
CA ILE A 56 -9.61 30.59 22.53
C ILE A 56 -9.21 30.95 23.95
N PHE A 57 -9.10 32.22 24.24
CA PHE A 57 -8.74 32.76 25.55
C PHE A 57 -9.51 34.05 25.84
N TYR A 58 -9.53 34.45 27.11
CA TYR A 58 -10.35 35.55 27.64
C TYR A 58 -9.44 36.71 28.11
N GLU A 59 -10.07 37.84 28.51
CA GLU A 59 -9.35 39.02 29.02
C GLU A 59 -8.47 38.71 30.24
N GLU A 60 -8.87 37.73 31.05
CA GLU A 60 -8.13 37.29 32.24
C GLU A 60 -6.80 36.64 31.84
N ASP A 61 -6.80 35.82 30.80
CA ASP A 61 -5.59 35.17 30.27
C ASP A 61 -4.58 36.21 29.73
N LEU A 62 -5.09 37.27 29.08
CA LEU A 62 -4.26 38.40 28.60
C LEU A 62 -3.62 39.13 29.80
N LYS A 63 -4.36 39.41 30.84
CA LYS A 63 -3.86 40.08 32.06
C LYS A 63 -2.82 39.24 32.79
N GLU A 64 -3.02 37.91 32.88
CA GLU A 64 -2.05 36.98 33.48
C GLU A 64 -0.75 36.92 32.71
N ALA A 65 -0.82 37.06 31.39
CA ALA A 65 0.35 37.15 30.53
C ALA A 65 1.04 38.53 30.60
N GLY A 66 0.43 39.54 31.23
CA GLY A 66 0.98 40.91 31.32
C GLY A 66 0.65 41.77 30.08
N ILE A 67 -0.42 41.44 29.35
CA ILE A 67 -0.85 42.16 28.15
C ILE A 67 -2.01 43.09 28.52
N ASP A 68 -1.90 44.39 28.23
CA ASP A 68 -3.01 45.32 28.37
C ASP A 68 -4.11 45.04 27.34
N VAL A 69 -5.34 44.88 27.77
CA VAL A 69 -6.48 44.56 26.90
C VAL A 69 -6.73 45.65 25.85
N ASN A 70 -6.43 46.92 26.18
CA ASN A 70 -6.55 48.02 25.23
C ASN A 70 -5.43 48.00 24.16
N GLU A 71 -4.27 47.49 24.52
CA GLU A 71 -3.16 47.22 23.58
C GLU A 71 -3.38 45.95 22.76
N ALA A 72 -4.17 44.97 23.27
CA ALA A 72 -4.47 43.75 22.54
C ALA A 72 -5.16 43.97 21.17
N SER A 73 -5.98 45.04 21.10
CA SER A 73 -6.58 45.47 19.82
C SER A 73 -5.55 45.98 18.82
N VAL A 74 -4.38 46.29 19.27
CA VAL A 74 -3.27 46.86 18.49
C VAL A 74 -2.31 45.75 18.00
N TYR A 75 -2.34 44.58 18.58
CA TYR A 75 -1.68 43.40 18.07
C TYR A 75 -2.42 42.78 16.87
N SER A 76 -3.23 43.64 16.17
CA SER A 76 -4.00 43.28 14.98
C SER A 76 -3.10 42.74 13.86
N GLY A 77 -3.04 41.45 13.73
CA GLY A 77 -2.19 40.70 12.84
C GLY A 77 -1.80 39.34 13.43
N LEU A 78 -1.76 39.20 14.76
CA LEU A 78 -1.49 37.92 15.45
C LEU A 78 -2.64 37.45 16.33
N CYS A 79 -3.42 38.38 16.89
CA CYS A 79 -4.63 38.05 17.65
C CYS A 79 -5.83 38.73 17.00
N THR A 80 -6.92 38.01 16.87
CA THR A 80 -8.21 38.53 16.38
C THR A 80 -9.22 38.45 17.47
N GLN A 81 -9.95 39.54 17.70
CA GLN A 81 -11.10 39.52 18.58
C GLN A 81 -12.27 38.82 17.88
N LEU A 82 -12.81 37.80 18.50
CA LEU A 82 -14.01 37.13 18.02
C LEU A 82 -15.22 37.84 18.62
N PHE A 83 -15.99 38.51 17.78
CA PHE A 83 -17.31 39.03 18.21
C PHE A 83 -18.32 37.89 18.19
N LYS A 84 -18.94 37.66 19.33
CA LYS A 84 -20.12 36.81 19.44
C LYS A 84 -21.36 37.61 19.07
N GLU A 85 -21.79 37.53 17.79
CA GLU A 85 -23.03 38.19 17.35
C GLU A 85 -24.33 37.50 17.84
N GLU A 86 -24.27 36.31 18.41
CA GLU A 86 -25.47 35.48 18.64
C GLU A 86 -25.77 35.05 20.07
N CYS A 87 -25.12 35.55 21.11
CA CYS A 87 -25.53 35.17 22.49
C CYS A 87 -25.67 36.36 23.40
N VAL A 88 -26.92 36.70 23.66
CA VAL A 88 -27.40 37.77 24.60
C VAL A 88 -26.99 37.52 26.07
N LEU A 89 -26.32 36.42 26.41
CA LEU A 89 -26.05 35.98 27.78
C LEU A 89 -24.58 36.11 28.26
N TYR A 90 -23.60 36.39 27.37
CA TYR A 90 -22.20 36.54 27.77
C TYR A 90 -21.60 37.79 27.18
N GLN A 91 -21.21 38.76 28.03
CA GLN A 91 -20.57 40.04 27.65
C GLN A 91 -19.05 39.92 27.50
N ASP A 92 -18.46 38.72 27.65
CA ASP A 92 -17.00 38.56 27.66
C ASP A 92 -16.43 38.53 26.24
N LYS A 93 -15.42 39.34 26.00
CA LYS A 93 -14.67 39.36 24.77
C LYS A 93 -13.78 38.12 24.69
N VAL A 94 -13.87 37.43 23.57
CA VAL A 94 -13.10 36.21 23.28
C VAL A 94 -12.03 36.48 22.24
N TYR A 95 -10.84 35.97 22.45
CA TYR A 95 -9.67 36.17 21.59
C TYR A 95 -9.13 34.84 21.08
N CYS A 96 -8.50 34.84 19.94
CA CYS A 96 -7.70 33.69 19.42
C CYS A 96 -6.51 34.21 18.61
N PHE A 97 -5.51 33.36 18.46
CA PHE A 97 -4.47 33.63 17.47
C PHE A 97 -5.04 33.47 16.05
N VAL A 98 -4.62 34.35 15.12
CA VAL A 98 -5.06 34.30 13.70
C VAL A 98 -4.75 32.96 13.06
N HIS A 99 -3.67 32.34 13.47
CA HIS A 99 -3.23 31.03 12.98
C HIS A 99 -2.57 30.24 14.11
N LEU A 100 -2.94 28.96 14.26
CA LEU A 100 -2.41 28.08 15.30
C LEU A 100 -0.89 27.95 15.24
N SER A 101 -0.31 27.89 14.05
CA SER A 101 1.16 27.82 13.88
C SER A 101 1.89 29.06 14.38
N ILE A 102 1.25 30.25 14.41
CA ILE A 102 1.81 31.46 15.03
C ILE A 102 1.84 31.30 16.54
N GLN A 103 0.77 30.76 17.13
CA GLN A 103 0.71 30.43 18.56
C GLN A 103 1.86 29.49 18.93
N GLU A 104 2.00 28.38 18.21
CA GLU A 104 3.02 27.38 18.47
C GLU A 104 4.44 27.92 18.30
N PHE A 105 4.66 28.76 17.27
CA PHE A 105 5.95 29.43 17.06
C PHE A 105 6.31 30.40 18.19
N LEU A 106 5.36 31.28 18.60
CA LEU A 106 5.58 32.22 19.72
C LEU A 106 5.81 31.49 21.04
N ALA A 107 5.08 30.40 21.28
CA ALA A 107 5.30 29.52 22.43
C ALA A 107 6.73 28.93 22.42
N ALA A 108 7.19 28.45 21.27
CA ALA A 108 8.56 27.93 21.11
C ALA A 108 9.62 29.03 21.35
N VAL A 109 9.41 30.24 20.83
CA VAL A 109 10.31 31.38 21.08
C VAL A 109 10.36 31.70 22.56
N TYR A 110 9.22 31.75 23.27
CA TYR A 110 9.18 32.03 24.70
C TYR A 110 9.96 30.97 25.51
N VAL A 111 9.68 29.70 25.27
CA VAL A 111 10.35 28.57 25.97
C VAL A 111 11.86 28.58 25.68
N PHE A 112 12.25 28.84 24.44
CA PHE A 112 13.65 28.95 24.03
C PHE A 112 14.36 30.12 24.72
N LEU A 113 13.75 31.31 24.71
CA LEU A 113 14.32 32.50 25.37
C LEU A 113 14.40 32.34 26.90
N SER A 114 13.40 31.72 27.53
CA SER A 114 13.41 31.42 28.96
C SER A 114 14.58 30.51 29.35
N PHE A 115 14.86 29.50 28.49
CA PHE A 115 16.00 28.63 28.72
C PHE A 115 17.34 29.33 28.47
N ILE A 116 17.51 30.04 27.35
CA ILE A 116 18.78 30.67 26.98
C ILE A 116 19.11 31.83 27.91
N ASN A 117 18.15 32.70 28.23
CA ASN A 117 18.37 33.89 29.02
C ASN A 117 18.40 33.61 30.53
N ASN A 118 17.47 32.78 31.02
CA ASN A 118 17.25 32.57 32.46
C ASN A 118 17.69 31.18 32.93
N ASN A 119 18.07 30.29 32.01
CA ASN A 119 18.38 28.89 32.29
C ASN A 119 17.20 28.13 32.96
N GLU A 120 15.98 28.51 32.57
CA GLU A 120 14.72 27.93 33.06
C GLU A 120 14.17 26.91 32.07
N ASN A 121 14.08 25.63 32.48
CA ASN A 121 13.53 24.55 31.65
C ASN A 121 12.05 24.38 31.91
N LEU A 122 11.21 25.05 31.10
CA LEU A 122 9.74 24.97 31.15
C LEU A 122 9.17 23.64 30.62
N MET A 123 10.02 22.80 30.00
CA MET A 123 9.63 21.51 29.46
C MET A 123 9.81 20.36 30.45
N ALA A 124 10.49 20.60 31.57
CA ALA A 124 10.67 19.60 32.62
C ALA A 124 9.36 19.33 33.36
N GLU A 125 9.05 18.07 33.68
CA GLU A 125 7.89 17.70 34.47
C GLU A 125 7.93 18.36 35.86
N PRO A 126 6.78 18.88 36.40
CA PRO A 126 6.67 19.32 37.76
C PRO A 126 6.80 18.12 38.71
N GLN A 127 7.82 18.08 39.53
CA GLN A 127 8.01 16.99 40.49
C GLN A 127 6.92 17.01 41.56
N SER A 128 6.24 15.87 41.74
CA SER A 128 5.47 15.55 42.94
C SER A 128 6.39 15.68 44.16
N THR A 129 5.90 16.37 45.16
CA THR A 129 6.58 16.69 46.44
C THR A 129 7.07 15.46 47.21
N SER A 130 8.21 14.94 46.82
CA SER A 130 8.99 14.04 47.64
C SER A 130 10.38 14.64 47.83
N ARG A 131 10.65 14.99 49.09
CA ARG A 131 11.94 15.54 49.58
C ARG A 131 13.04 14.51 49.36
N ASN A 132 13.76 14.58 48.25
CA ASN A 132 15.00 13.83 48.07
C ASN A 132 16.11 14.76 47.56
N LEU A 133 17.30 14.60 48.16
CA LEU A 133 18.55 15.34 47.97
C LEU A 133 19.09 15.34 46.50
N SER A 134 18.38 14.78 45.53
CA SER A 134 18.76 14.76 44.11
C SER A 134 18.53 16.10 43.40
N VAL A 135 17.90 17.09 44.04
CA VAL A 135 17.63 18.45 43.49
C VAL A 135 18.93 19.24 43.21
N LEU A 136 20.05 18.87 43.86
CA LEU A 136 21.35 19.56 43.72
C LEU A 136 22.14 19.20 42.46
N PHE A 137 21.75 18.14 41.72
CA PHE A 137 22.44 17.67 40.50
C PHE A 137 21.51 17.60 39.27
N ARG A 138 20.58 18.55 39.11
CA ARG A 138 19.88 18.66 37.85
C ARG A 138 20.89 18.99 36.77
N ASP A 139 21.03 18.09 35.80
CA ASP A 139 21.77 18.35 34.56
C ASP A 139 21.05 19.47 33.81
N LYS A 140 21.52 20.71 34.03
CA LYS A 140 21.06 21.93 33.36
C LYS A 140 21.66 22.03 31.95
N SER A 141 22.03 20.92 31.37
CA SER A 141 22.62 20.88 30.03
C SER A 141 21.55 21.17 28.98
N GLU A 142 21.97 21.83 27.94
CA GLU A 142 21.14 22.12 26.78
C GLU A 142 20.59 20.83 26.14
N VAL A 143 21.34 19.73 26.18
CA VAL A 143 20.91 18.40 25.72
C VAL A 143 19.73 17.89 26.54
N SER A 144 19.74 18.07 27.87
CA SER A 144 18.64 17.67 28.75
C SER A 144 17.37 18.45 28.46
N PHE A 145 17.49 19.75 28.13
CA PHE A 145 16.37 20.59 27.73
C PHE A 145 15.67 20.07 26.47
N TYR A 146 16.41 19.79 25.38
CA TYR A 146 15.83 19.30 24.13
C TYR A 146 15.28 17.87 24.30
N LYS A 147 15.93 17.01 25.08
CA LYS A 147 15.40 15.68 25.40
C LYS A 147 14.06 15.77 26.12
N SER A 148 13.91 16.61 27.12
CA SER A 148 12.66 16.83 27.83
C SER A 148 11.55 17.33 26.88
N ALA A 149 11.89 18.19 25.92
CA ALA A 149 10.95 18.67 24.93
C ALA A 149 10.47 17.56 23.97
N VAL A 150 11.39 16.74 23.49
CA VAL A 150 11.08 15.57 22.63
C VAL A 150 10.18 14.59 23.38
N ASP A 151 10.52 14.23 24.63
CA ASP A 151 9.73 13.29 25.41
C ASP A 151 8.32 13.82 25.70
N LYS A 152 8.20 15.12 26.06
CA LYS A 152 6.90 15.74 26.32
C LYS A 152 6.00 15.78 25.08
N ALA A 153 6.57 16.06 23.91
CA ALA A 153 5.82 16.02 22.66
C ALA A 153 5.37 14.61 22.29
N LEU A 154 6.23 13.58 22.50
CA LEU A 154 5.88 12.19 22.26
C LEU A 154 4.80 11.64 23.21
N HIS A 155 4.68 12.19 24.42
CA HIS A 155 3.62 11.83 25.37
C HIS A 155 2.31 12.58 25.16
N SER A 156 2.27 13.59 24.28
CA SER A 156 1.06 14.31 23.94
C SER A 156 0.11 13.42 23.14
N GLU A 157 -1.07 13.12 23.70
CA GLU A 157 -2.06 12.22 23.06
C GLU A 157 -2.63 12.79 21.75
N MET A 158 -2.74 14.10 21.63
CA MET A 158 -3.35 14.80 20.50
C MET A 158 -2.35 15.39 19.51
N GLY A 159 -1.04 15.21 19.73
CA GLY A 159 0.00 15.83 18.87
C GLY A 159 0.06 17.36 18.95
N ASN A 160 -0.53 17.97 19.97
CA ASN A 160 -0.61 19.43 20.13
C ASN A 160 0.75 20.12 20.26
N LEU A 161 1.80 19.37 20.57
CA LEU A 161 3.17 19.87 20.72
C LEU A 161 4.07 19.54 19.53
N ASP A 162 3.55 18.95 18.47
CA ASP A 162 4.36 18.47 17.35
C ASP A 162 5.03 19.60 16.59
N LEU A 163 4.26 20.60 16.17
CA LEU A 163 4.78 21.74 15.43
C LEU A 163 5.58 22.69 16.36
N PHE A 164 5.14 22.82 17.61
CA PHE A 164 5.90 23.52 18.66
C PHE A 164 7.32 22.93 18.81
N LEU A 165 7.44 21.58 18.90
CA LEU A 165 8.73 20.91 19.01
C LEU A 165 9.62 21.18 17.78
N ARG A 166 9.06 21.17 16.58
CA ARG A 166 9.78 21.50 15.35
C ARG A 166 10.37 22.90 15.42
N PHE A 167 9.56 23.89 15.80
CA PHE A 167 10.02 25.28 15.98
C PHE A 167 11.10 25.38 17.05
N LEU A 168 10.90 24.73 18.21
CA LEU A 168 11.86 24.78 19.30
C LEU A 168 13.24 24.23 18.91
N LEU A 169 13.26 23.12 18.18
CA LEU A 169 14.48 22.51 17.66
C LEU A 169 15.11 23.36 16.56
N GLY A 170 14.32 23.91 15.65
CA GLY A 170 14.80 24.81 14.60
C GLY A 170 15.45 26.09 15.15
N LEU A 171 14.93 26.62 16.27
CA LEU A 171 15.53 27.77 16.98
C LEU A 171 16.92 27.46 17.58
N SER A 172 17.28 26.19 17.76
CA SER A 172 18.63 25.80 18.21
C SER A 172 19.73 26.10 17.19
N LEU A 173 19.36 26.26 15.92
CA LEU A 173 20.31 26.52 14.84
C LEU A 173 20.83 27.96 14.89
N GLU A 174 22.14 28.12 14.75
CA GLU A 174 22.80 29.44 14.73
C GLU A 174 22.23 30.37 13.64
N SER A 175 21.83 29.83 12.49
CA SER A 175 21.19 30.58 11.42
C SER A 175 19.95 31.32 11.88
N ASN A 176 19.06 30.65 12.64
CA ASN A 176 17.83 31.22 13.17
C ASN A 176 18.08 32.16 14.36
N GLN A 177 19.04 31.82 15.23
CA GLN A 177 19.44 32.67 16.36
C GLN A 177 20.01 34.03 15.90
N LYS A 178 20.70 34.10 14.76
CA LYS A 178 21.19 35.36 14.18
C LYS A 178 20.09 36.37 13.94
N HIS A 179 18.89 35.93 13.61
CA HIS A 179 17.74 36.79 13.37
C HIS A 179 17.07 37.27 14.67
N LEU A 180 17.28 36.56 15.77
CA LEU A 180 16.72 36.88 17.10
C LEU A 180 17.72 37.49 18.07
N ARG A 181 18.84 38.05 17.57
CA ARG A 181 19.95 38.61 18.39
C ARG A 181 19.51 39.62 19.42
N ASP A 182 18.53 40.49 19.05
CA ASP A 182 18.04 41.54 19.94
C ASP A 182 17.24 41.00 21.12
N LEU A 183 16.75 39.77 21.02
CA LEU A 183 16.00 39.06 22.07
C LEU A 183 16.90 38.19 22.94
N LEU A 184 18.08 37.82 22.47
CA LEU A 184 19.00 36.89 23.12
C LEU A 184 20.03 37.63 23.96
N THR A 185 20.27 37.20 25.19
CA THR A 185 21.38 37.65 26.02
C THR A 185 22.70 36.98 25.68
N LYS A 186 22.62 35.78 25.13
CA LYS A 186 23.76 34.92 24.72
C LYS A 186 23.37 34.11 23.51
N THR A 187 24.21 33.98 22.53
CA THR A 187 24.09 32.95 21.52
C THR A 187 24.70 31.65 22.07
N ARG A 188 23.89 30.60 22.13
CA ARG A 188 24.37 29.25 22.47
C ARG A 188 24.07 28.35 21.26
N SER A 189 25.11 27.89 20.61
CA SER A 189 25.04 26.84 19.61
C SER A 189 26.30 25.99 19.78
N SER A 190 26.14 24.75 20.20
CA SER A 190 27.22 23.79 20.33
C SER A 190 26.98 22.63 19.36
N SER A 191 27.93 22.40 18.46
CA SER A 191 27.91 21.25 17.55
C SER A 191 27.67 19.91 18.31
N LYS A 192 28.28 19.78 19.51
CA LYS A 192 28.10 18.61 20.36
C LYS A 192 26.68 18.46 20.90
N THR A 193 26.00 19.56 21.22
CA THR A 193 24.58 19.53 21.65
C THR A 193 23.69 19.11 20.49
N HIS A 194 23.94 19.70 19.34
CA HIS A 194 23.21 19.35 18.10
C HIS A 194 23.35 17.87 17.77
N GLU A 195 24.57 17.31 17.71
CA GLU A 195 24.82 15.91 17.42
C GLU A 195 24.13 14.96 18.43
N LYS A 196 24.17 15.29 19.74
CA LYS A 196 23.52 14.50 20.78
C LYS A 196 21.99 14.56 20.68
N THR A 197 21.43 15.71 20.31
CA THR A 197 19.99 15.87 20.14
C THR A 197 19.50 15.09 18.91
N VAL A 198 20.20 15.18 17.78
CA VAL A 198 19.94 14.39 16.57
C VAL A 198 20.00 12.89 16.86
N LYS A 199 21.06 12.45 17.58
CA LYS A 199 21.21 11.04 17.98
C LYS A 199 20.03 10.58 18.82
N TYR A 200 19.59 11.38 19.79
CA TYR A 200 18.45 11.06 20.65
C TYR A 200 17.14 10.95 19.86
N ILE A 201 16.87 11.86 18.93
CA ILE A 201 15.70 11.80 18.07
C ILE A 201 15.72 10.51 17.22
N LYS A 202 16.89 10.15 16.66
CA LYS A 202 17.06 8.89 15.90
C LYS A 202 16.84 7.64 16.77
N GLU A 203 17.26 7.67 18.03
CA GLU A 203 16.98 6.61 19.01
C GLU A 203 15.45 6.49 19.23
N LYS A 204 14.75 7.61 19.43
CA LYS A 204 13.29 7.63 19.61
C LYS A 204 12.53 7.14 18.37
N ILE A 205 12.99 7.43 17.17
CA ILE A 205 12.44 6.87 15.92
C ILE A 205 12.60 5.34 15.91
N ARG A 206 13.76 4.80 16.33
CA ARG A 206 14.00 3.35 16.38
C ARG A 206 13.16 2.64 17.44
N GLU A 207 12.93 3.27 18.59
CA GLU A 207 12.12 2.75 19.69
C GLU A 207 10.61 2.78 19.38
N ASN A 208 10.17 3.65 18.47
CA ASN A 208 8.77 3.86 18.18
C ASN A 208 8.28 2.92 17.05
N PRO A 209 7.37 1.97 17.33
CA PRO A 209 6.87 1.05 16.32
C PRO A 209 5.87 1.69 15.34
N SER A 210 5.31 2.87 15.68
CA SER A 210 4.31 3.55 14.85
C SER A 210 4.98 4.53 13.87
N PRO A 211 4.87 4.30 12.54
CA PRO A 211 5.36 5.25 11.54
C PRO A 211 4.69 6.62 11.65
N GLU A 212 3.40 6.67 11.99
CA GLU A 212 2.64 7.93 12.12
C GLU A 212 3.23 8.83 13.21
N ARG A 213 3.57 8.27 14.37
CA ARG A 213 4.21 9.02 15.46
C ARG A 213 5.63 9.46 15.12
N SER A 214 6.32 8.69 14.28
CA SER A 214 7.68 9.00 13.85
C SER A 214 7.76 10.11 12.81
N ILE A 215 6.68 10.38 12.06
CA ILE A 215 6.67 11.41 10.99
C ILE A 215 7.10 12.77 11.53
N ASN A 216 6.57 13.17 12.70
CA ASN A 216 6.95 14.46 13.28
C ASN A 216 8.44 14.52 13.66
N LEU A 217 9.02 13.41 14.13
CA LEU A 217 10.45 13.32 14.44
C LEU A 217 11.32 13.46 13.18
N PHE A 218 10.87 12.97 12.02
CA PHE A 218 11.55 13.23 10.74
C PHE A 218 11.49 14.71 10.34
N HIS A 219 10.33 15.36 10.58
CA HIS A 219 10.24 16.80 10.39
C HIS A 219 11.19 17.56 11.34
N CYS A 220 11.34 17.11 12.58
CA CYS A 220 12.31 17.66 13.52
C CYS A 220 13.76 17.51 13.04
N LEU A 221 14.12 16.33 12.50
CA LEU A 221 15.45 16.12 11.89
C LEU A 221 15.66 17.06 10.69
N ASN A 222 14.64 17.26 9.87
CA ASN A 222 14.70 18.19 8.74
C ASN A 222 14.91 19.65 9.20
N GLU A 223 14.22 20.09 10.26
CA GLU A 223 14.47 21.41 10.88
C GLU A 223 15.92 21.55 11.39
N LEU A 224 16.51 20.45 11.88
CA LEU A 224 17.91 20.37 12.31
C LEU A 224 18.90 20.18 11.15
N ASN A 225 18.44 20.15 9.89
CA ASN A 225 19.24 19.86 8.67
C ASN A 225 19.92 18.49 8.69
N ASP A 226 19.35 17.48 9.37
CA ASP A 226 19.81 16.09 9.30
C ASP A 226 18.91 15.29 8.35
N HIS A 227 19.43 14.92 7.20
CA HIS A 227 18.73 14.16 6.16
C HIS A 227 19.23 12.73 6.00
N SER A 228 20.14 12.27 6.85
CA SER A 228 20.86 11.00 6.65
C SER A 228 19.96 9.76 6.54
N LEU A 229 18.88 9.66 7.32
CA LEU A 229 17.93 8.53 7.22
C LEU A 229 17.11 8.59 5.94
N VAL A 230 16.77 9.79 5.48
CA VAL A 230 16.02 10.00 4.23
C VAL A 230 16.90 9.66 3.03
N GLU A 231 18.16 10.08 3.04
CA GLU A 231 19.15 9.76 1.99
C GLU A 231 19.44 8.26 1.92
N GLU A 232 19.51 7.57 3.06
CA GLU A 232 19.65 6.11 3.14
C GLU A 232 18.49 5.40 2.42
N ILE A 233 17.25 5.81 2.68
CA ILE A 233 16.06 5.24 2.01
C ILE A 233 16.00 5.60 0.54
N GLN A 234 16.35 6.82 0.15
CA GLN A 234 16.39 7.22 -1.27
C GLN A 234 17.44 6.43 -2.06
N SER A 235 18.60 6.19 -1.47
CA SER A 235 19.63 5.32 -2.05
C SER A 235 19.14 3.88 -2.20
N TYR A 236 18.44 3.36 -1.18
CA TYR A 236 17.83 2.03 -1.21
C TYR A 236 16.79 1.90 -2.33
N LEU A 237 15.88 2.87 -2.46
CA LEU A 237 14.88 2.89 -3.54
C LEU A 237 15.51 2.98 -4.94
N SER A 238 16.59 3.76 -5.08
CA SER A 238 17.30 3.93 -6.36
C SER A 238 18.07 2.69 -6.80
N SER A 239 18.49 1.85 -5.86
CA SER A 239 19.25 0.62 -6.15
C SER A 239 18.41 -0.51 -6.76
N GLY A 240 17.09 -0.37 -6.82
CA GLY A 240 16.15 -1.39 -7.33
C GLY A 240 16.13 -2.69 -6.52
N SER A 241 16.82 -2.74 -5.40
CA SER A 241 16.98 -3.93 -4.54
C SER A 241 15.81 -4.11 -3.55
N VAL A 242 14.57 -4.00 -4.05
CA VAL A 242 13.33 -4.08 -3.25
C VAL A 242 13.05 -5.48 -2.67
N SER A 243 13.90 -6.46 -2.98
CA SER A 243 13.72 -7.86 -2.55
C SER A 243 14.34 -8.21 -1.20
N LYS A 244 14.88 -7.26 -0.41
CA LYS A 244 15.36 -7.55 0.94
C LYS A 244 14.23 -7.41 1.98
N PRO A 245 13.84 -8.48 2.66
CA PRO A 245 12.63 -8.53 3.49
C PRO A 245 12.70 -7.79 4.84
N ASN A 246 13.81 -7.16 5.21
CA ASN A 246 13.99 -6.69 6.59
C ASN A 246 14.43 -5.22 6.68
N LEU A 247 13.51 -4.30 6.39
CA LEU A 247 13.68 -2.90 6.81
C LEU A 247 13.53 -2.79 8.33
N SER A 248 14.41 -2.04 8.97
CA SER A 248 14.26 -1.69 10.39
C SER A 248 13.04 -0.77 10.61
N PRO A 249 12.48 -0.69 11.82
CA PRO A 249 11.38 0.23 12.11
C PRO A 249 11.65 1.68 11.70
N ALA A 250 12.89 2.16 11.89
CA ALA A 250 13.30 3.50 11.49
C ALA A 250 13.32 3.68 9.97
N GLN A 251 13.74 2.67 9.23
CA GLN A 251 13.73 2.70 7.76
C GLN A 251 12.30 2.67 7.21
N TRP A 252 11.38 1.89 7.82
CA TRP A 252 9.95 1.94 7.48
C TRP A 252 9.37 3.33 7.71
N SER A 253 9.67 3.97 8.84
CA SER A 253 9.21 5.32 9.14
C SER A 253 9.79 6.36 8.18
N ALA A 254 11.07 6.23 7.79
CA ALA A 254 11.70 7.09 6.78
C ALA A 254 11.04 6.89 5.40
N LEU A 255 10.70 5.66 5.04
CA LEU A 255 10.01 5.34 3.79
C LEU A 255 8.62 6.00 3.76
N VAL A 256 7.84 5.88 4.82
CA VAL A 256 6.54 6.57 4.96
C VAL A 256 6.71 8.08 4.77
N PHE A 257 7.71 8.69 5.44
CA PHE A 257 7.98 10.12 5.32
C PHE A 257 8.29 10.52 3.87
N VAL A 258 9.17 9.80 3.18
CA VAL A 258 9.54 10.05 1.78
C VAL A 258 8.33 9.94 0.86
N LEU A 259 7.52 8.89 1.03
CA LEU A 259 6.34 8.67 0.20
C LEU A 259 5.26 9.71 0.41
N LEU A 260 5.00 10.13 1.66
CA LEU A 260 4.02 11.18 1.96
C LEU A 260 4.44 12.58 1.46
N THR A 261 5.73 12.81 1.26
CA THR A 261 6.24 14.07 0.69
C THR A 261 6.31 14.07 -0.83
N SER A 262 6.00 12.94 -1.49
CA SER A 262 6.02 12.78 -2.94
C SER A 262 4.60 12.76 -3.51
N GLU A 263 4.15 13.85 -4.12
CA GLU A 263 2.82 13.94 -4.74
C GLU A 263 2.59 12.83 -5.78
N LYS A 264 3.61 12.47 -6.54
CA LYS A 264 3.52 11.46 -7.60
C LYS A 264 3.25 10.05 -7.05
N GLU A 265 3.82 9.69 -5.91
CA GLU A 265 3.62 8.37 -5.29
C GLU A 265 2.25 8.27 -4.58
N LEU A 266 1.63 9.40 -4.24
CA LEU A 266 0.30 9.45 -3.65
C LEU A 266 -0.83 9.32 -4.69
N ASP A 267 -0.57 9.61 -5.96
CA ASP A 267 -1.56 9.37 -7.02
C ASP A 267 -1.83 7.87 -7.19
N VAL A 268 -0.77 7.05 -7.26
CA VAL A 268 -0.87 5.59 -7.39
C VAL A 268 0.15 4.92 -6.48
N PHE A 269 -0.33 4.40 -5.37
CA PHE A 269 0.47 3.61 -4.44
C PHE A 269 0.41 2.13 -4.81
N ASP A 270 1.53 1.55 -5.21
CA ASP A 270 1.70 0.11 -5.49
C ASP A 270 2.61 -0.51 -4.43
N LEU A 271 2.01 -1.34 -3.54
CA LEU A 271 2.74 -1.97 -2.45
C LEU A 271 3.85 -2.90 -2.94
N LYS A 272 3.70 -3.53 -4.12
CA LYS A 272 4.72 -4.43 -4.69
C LYS A 272 6.07 -3.77 -4.94
N LYS A 273 6.07 -2.45 -5.11
CA LYS A 273 7.32 -1.68 -5.26
C LYS A 273 8.17 -1.66 -3.99
N TYR A 274 7.55 -1.85 -2.81
CA TYR A 274 8.19 -1.68 -1.51
C TYR A 274 8.21 -2.96 -0.68
N SER A 275 7.12 -3.73 -0.71
CA SER A 275 6.99 -4.99 0.01
C SER A 275 5.83 -5.81 -0.56
N ARG A 276 5.99 -7.14 -0.63
CA ARG A 276 4.91 -8.06 -1.03
C ARG A 276 4.37 -8.80 0.19
N SER A 277 4.08 -8.07 1.27
CA SER A 277 3.61 -8.69 2.51
C SER A 277 2.57 -7.83 3.19
N GLU A 278 1.71 -8.48 3.98
CA GLU A 278 0.74 -7.81 4.85
C GLU A 278 1.43 -6.90 5.88
N GLU A 279 2.59 -7.32 6.42
CA GLU A 279 3.37 -6.45 7.30
C GLU A 279 3.74 -5.13 6.63
N GLY A 280 4.17 -5.18 5.37
CA GLY A 280 4.44 -3.98 4.57
C GLY A 280 3.22 -3.08 4.43
N LEU A 281 2.03 -3.66 4.22
CA LEU A 281 0.77 -2.91 4.21
C LEU A 281 0.54 -2.19 5.53
N LEU A 282 0.66 -2.90 6.66
CA LEU A 282 0.42 -2.34 7.99
C LEU A 282 1.38 -1.19 8.31
N ARG A 283 2.64 -1.30 7.89
CA ARG A 283 3.66 -0.24 8.06
C ARG A 283 3.40 0.99 7.17
N LEU A 284 2.77 0.80 6.01
CA LEU A 284 2.53 1.85 5.01
C LEU A 284 1.08 2.37 5.00
N LEU A 285 0.26 2.03 6.00
CA LEU A 285 -1.12 2.52 6.14
C LEU A 285 -1.25 4.07 6.05
N PRO A 286 -0.34 4.88 6.61
CA PRO A 286 -0.39 6.34 6.44
C PRO A 286 -0.34 6.78 4.97
N VAL A 287 0.45 6.08 4.15
CA VAL A 287 0.55 6.33 2.70
C VAL A 287 -0.74 5.90 2.00
N VAL A 288 -1.28 4.74 2.37
CA VAL A 288 -2.58 4.24 1.86
C VAL A 288 -3.71 5.25 2.12
N LYS A 289 -3.79 5.83 3.33
CA LYS A 289 -4.78 6.86 3.68
C LYS A 289 -4.69 8.10 2.79
N ALA A 290 -3.49 8.46 2.36
CA ALA A 290 -3.23 9.65 1.57
C ALA A 290 -3.31 9.40 0.06
N SER A 291 -3.38 8.13 -0.38
CA SER A 291 -3.31 7.76 -1.79
C SER A 291 -4.66 7.78 -2.48
N ARG A 292 -4.65 8.12 -3.77
CA ARG A 292 -5.84 8.13 -4.63
C ARG A 292 -6.15 6.75 -5.21
N ALA A 293 -5.13 6.01 -5.61
CA ALA A 293 -5.22 4.62 -6.05
C ALA A 293 -4.28 3.75 -5.21
N VAL A 294 -4.76 2.58 -4.78
CA VAL A 294 -4.02 1.64 -3.92
C VAL A 294 -4.05 0.25 -4.56
N LEU A 295 -2.87 -0.24 -4.93
CA LEU A 295 -2.66 -1.53 -5.59
C LEU A 295 -1.98 -2.50 -4.61
N LEU A 296 -2.74 -3.49 -4.14
CA LEU A 296 -2.32 -4.51 -3.16
C LEU A 296 -2.40 -5.93 -3.72
N SER A 297 -2.53 -6.08 -5.03
CA SER A 297 -2.72 -7.39 -5.67
C SER A 297 -1.58 -8.36 -5.31
N GLY A 298 -1.91 -9.55 -4.79
CA GLY A 298 -0.93 -10.60 -4.47
C GLY A 298 0.09 -10.20 -3.40
N CYS A 299 -0.32 -9.40 -2.43
CA CYS A 299 0.52 -8.96 -1.30
C CYS A 299 0.27 -9.77 -0.01
N GLY A 300 -0.46 -10.88 -0.10
CA GLY A 300 -0.74 -11.75 1.05
C GLY A 300 -1.67 -11.11 2.08
N VAL A 301 -2.53 -10.18 1.66
CA VAL A 301 -3.50 -9.52 2.55
C VAL A 301 -4.56 -10.52 2.98
N THR A 302 -4.71 -10.67 4.30
CA THR A 302 -5.71 -11.53 4.93
C THR A 302 -6.91 -10.72 5.42
N GLU A 303 -7.85 -11.38 6.11
CA GLU A 303 -8.95 -10.71 6.80
C GLU A 303 -8.44 -9.65 7.81
N GLU A 304 -7.38 -9.97 8.57
CA GLU A 304 -6.80 -9.06 9.58
C GLU A 304 -6.18 -7.82 8.94
N GLY A 305 -5.41 -8.01 7.86
CA GLY A 305 -4.87 -6.90 7.07
C GLY A 305 -5.98 -6.06 6.43
N CYS A 306 -7.07 -6.69 6.02
CA CYS A 306 -8.25 -6.00 5.48
C CYS A 306 -8.95 -5.15 6.56
N ASP A 307 -9.08 -5.62 7.80
CA ASP A 307 -9.65 -4.82 8.89
C ASP A 307 -8.85 -3.54 9.17
N SER A 308 -7.53 -3.69 9.22
CA SER A 308 -6.61 -2.55 9.37
C SER A 308 -6.73 -1.54 8.21
N LEU A 309 -6.80 -2.04 6.97
CA LEU A 309 -7.04 -1.24 5.77
C LEU A 309 -8.38 -0.49 5.84
N VAL A 310 -9.46 -1.18 6.18
CA VAL A 310 -10.81 -0.61 6.32
C VAL A 310 -10.84 0.47 7.40
N SER A 311 -10.19 0.24 8.55
CA SER A 311 -10.04 1.24 9.60
C SER A 311 -9.32 2.50 9.10
N ALA A 312 -8.24 2.31 8.34
CA ALA A 312 -7.51 3.41 7.71
C ALA A 312 -8.40 4.20 6.72
N LEU A 313 -9.15 3.52 5.87
CA LEU A 313 -10.03 4.14 4.86
C LEU A 313 -11.23 4.87 5.49
N ARG A 314 -11.74 4.40 6.61
CA ARG A 314 -12.81 5.11 7.36
C ARG A 314 -12.39 6.49 7.86
N SER A 315 -11.10 6.68 8.13
CA SER A 315 -10.59 8.00 8.57
C SER A 315 -10.51 9.03 7.43
N ASN A 316 -10.48 8.59 6.15
CA ASN A 316 -10.47 9.47 4.97
C ASN A 316 -11.29 8.86 3.81
N PRO A 317 -12.61 8.73 3.95
CA PRO A 317 -13.45 7.96 3.01
C PRO A 317 -13.60 8.61 1.63
N SER A 318 -13.31 9.90 1.50
CA SER A 318 -13.56 10.66 0.27
C SER A 318 -12.36 10.72 -0.70
N HIS A 319 -11.21 10.21 -0.33
CA HIS A 319 -9.97 10.39 -1.09
C HIS A 319 -9.70 9.26 -2.08
N LEU A 320 -9.86 8.01 -1.66
CA LEU A 320 -9.58 6.83 -2.46
C LEU A 320 -10.59 6.67 -3.61
N ARG A 321 -10.06 6.40 -4.83
CA ARG A 321 -10.82 6.16 -6.06
C ARG A 321 -10.68 4.74 -6.57
N GLU A 322 -9.53 4.15 -6.43
CA GLU A 322 -9.21 2.81 -6.93
C GLU A 322 -8.58 1.95 -5.83
N LEU A 323 -9.11 0.73 -5.68
CA LEU A 323 -8.59 -0.27 -4.76
C LEU A 323 -8.50 -1.62 -5.45
N ASP A 324 -7.29 -2.15 -5.60
CA ASP A 324 -7.02 -3.48 -6.13
C ASP A 324 -6.49 -4.39 -5.02
N LEU A 325 -7.30 -5.37 -4.65
CA LEU A 325 -6.99 -6.41 -3.66
C LEU A 325 -6.91 -7.81 -4.30
N SER A 326 -6.83 -7.89 -5.62
CA SER A 326 -6.82 -9.16 -6.36
C SER A 326 -5.75 -10.14 -5.85
N ASN A 327 -6.03 -11.44 -5.92
CA ASN A 327 -5.11 -12.52 -5.52
C ASN A 327 -4.62 -12.43 -4.07
N ASN A 328 -5.54 -12.15 -3.14
CA ASN A 328 -5.31 -12.14 -1.70
C ASN A 328 -6.30 -13.10 -0.99
N ASP A 329 -6.00 -13.48 0.25
CA ASP A 329 -6.83 -14.43 1.04
C ASP A 329 -7.85 -13.69 1.92
N LEU A 330 -8.73 -12.90 1.28
CA LEU A 330 -9.71 -12.06 1.99
C LEU A 330 -10.91 -12.83 2.51
N LYS A 331 -11.38 -13.82 1.73
CA LYS A 331 -12.63 -14.56 1.99
C LYS A 331 -13.86 -13.63 2.09
N ASP A 332 -15.00 -14.20 2.44
CA ASP A 332 -16.24 -13.44 2.60
C ASP A 332 -16.21 -12.46 3.78
N SER A 333 -15.45 -12.79 4.83
CA SER A 333 -15.26 -11.91 5.99
C SER A 333 -14.57 -10.60 5.63
N GLY A 334 -13.48 -10.63 4.88
CA GLY A 334 -12.79 -9.42 4.40
C GLY A 334 -13.68 -8.58 3.47
N VAL A 335 -14.45 -9.24 2.59
CA VAL A 335 -15.40 -8.56 1.71
C VAL A 335 -16.52 -7.87 2.50
N LYS A 336 -17.00 -8.49 3.59
CA LYS A 336 -17.98 -7.89 4.49
C LYS A 336 -17.46 -6.59 5.13
N LEU A 337 -16.18 -6.57 5.56
CA LEU A 337 -15.54 -5.37 6.08
C LEU A 337 -15.46 -4.25 5.02
N LEU A 338 -15.07 -4.58 3.79
CA LEU A 338 -15.02 -3.64 2.67
C LEU A 338 -16.41 -3.09 2.32
N SER A 339 -17.45 -3.92 2.37
CA SER A 339 -18.83 -3.51 2.10
C SER A 339 -19.31 -2.41 3.05
N ALA A 340 -18.82 -2.41 4.30
CA ALA A 340 -19.13 -1.35 5.26
C ALA A 340 -18.49 0.00 4.86
N VAL A 341 -17.33 0.00 4.16
CA VAL A 341 -16.72 1.21 3.60
C VAL A 341 -17.52 1.71 2.40
N LEU A 342 -17.91 0.80 1.50
CA LEU A 342 -18.72 1.13 0.32
C LEU A 342 -20.08 1.72 0.68
N GLY A 343 -20.66 1.29 1.81
CA GLY A 343 -21.91 1.82 2.35
C GLY A 343 -21.79 3.22 2.98
N ASN A 344 -20.58 3.76 3.14
CA ASN A 344 -20.38 5.09 3.70
C ASN A 344 -20.78 6.17 2.66
N PRO A 345 -21.64 7.15 3.02
CA PRO A 345 -22.06 8.25 2.14
C PRO A 345 -20.91 9.05 1.52
N HIS A 346 -19.80 9.13 2.21
CA HIS A 346 -18.64 9.89 1.76
C HIS A 346 -17.64 9.08 0.94
N CYS A 347 -17.87 7.76 0.81
CA CYS A 347 -17.01 6.89 0.00
C CYS A 347 -17.13 7.27 -1.47
N LYS A 348 -16.00 7.54 -2.11
CA LYS A 348 -15.91 7.92 -3.52
C LYS A 348 -15.13 6.88 -4.35
N LEU A 349 -15.09 5.65 -3.89
CA LEU A 349 -14.42 4.56 -4.62
C LEU A 349 -15.13 4.31 -5.95
N GLU A 350 -14.37 4.35 -7.03
CA GLU A 350 -14.84 4.18 -8.41
C GLU A 350 -14.50 2.80 -8.95
N THR A 351 -13.35 2.24 -8.55
CA THR A 351 -12.87 0.93 -9.01
C THR A 351 -12.52 0.04 -7.83
N LEU A 352 -13.11 -1.15 -7.79
CA LEU A 352 -12.81 -2.20 -6.81
C LEU A 352 -12.50 -3.51 -7.53
N ARG A 353 -11.30 -4.07 -7.29
CA ARG A 353 -10.89 -5.37 -7.82
C ARG A 353 -10.66 -6.36 -6.69
N LEU A 354 -11.40 -7.46 -6.75
CA LEU A 354 -11.41 -8.58 -5.82
C LEU A 354 -11.22 -9.92 -6.54
N SER A 355 -10.56 -9.91 -7.69
CA SER A 355 -10.32 -11.12 -8.47
C SER A 355 -9.46 -12.12 -7.68
N GLY A 356 -9.90 -13.40 -7.59
CA GLY A 356 -9.13 -14.43 -6.88
C GLY A 356 -8.96 -14.21 -5.37
N CYS A 357 -9.98 -13.66 -4.71
CA CYS A 357 -9.98 -13.35 -3.28
C CYS A 357 -10.74 -14.35 -2.42
N LEU A 358 -11.06 -15.53 -2.95
CA LEU A 358 -11.82 -16.60 -2.28
C LEU A 358 -13.24 -16.16 -1.85
N VAL A 359 -13.86 -15.30 -2.66
CA VAL A 359 -15.22 -14.78 -2.44
C VAL A 359 -16.24 -15.83 -2.88
N THR A 360 -17.28 -16.03 -2.08
CA THR A 360 -18.42 -16.89 -2.38
C THR A 360 -19.73 -16.07 -2.45
N GLU A 361 -20.86 -16.77 -2.45
CA GLU A 361 -22.19 -16.12 -2.44
C GLU A 361 -22.41 -15.24 -1.20
N GLU A 362 -21.82 -15.57 -0.05
CA GLU A 362 -21.95 -14.77 1.18
C GLU A 362 -21.28 -13.39 1.04
N GLY A 363 -20.11 -13.35 0.42
CA GLY A 363 -19.43 -12.09 0.09
C GLY A 363 -20.23 -11.24 -0.89
N CYS A 364 -20.86 -11.89 -1.91
CA CYS A 364 -21.77 -11.22 -2.84
C CYS A 364 -22.98 -10.60 -2.13
N ALA A 365 -23.55 -11.27 -1.14
CA ALA A 365 -24.65 -10.72 -0.34
C ALA A 365 -24.25 -9.42 0.38
N SER A 366 -23.05 -9.40 0.92
CA SER A 366 -22.48 -8.22 1.58
C SER A 366 -22.27 -7.06 0.61
N LEU A 367 -21.68 -7.32 -0.56
CA LEU A 367 -21.48 -6.31 -1.62
C LEU A 367 -22.81 -5.78 -2.17
N ALA A 368 -23.80 -6.64 -2.39
CA ALA A 368 -25.12 -6.24 -2.91
C ALA A 368 -25.94 -5.40 -1.92
N SER A 369 -25.66 -5.50 -0.63
CA SER A 369 -26.34 -4.71 0.42
C SER A 369 -25.80 -3.30 0.56
N ALA A 370 -24.52 -3.07 0.24
CA ALA A 370 -23.84 -1.79 0.37
C ALA A 370 -24.46 -0.65 -0.49
N PRO A 371 -24.79 -0.86 -1.78
CA PRO A 371 -25.37 0.20 -2.64
C PRO A 371 -26.81 0.58 -2.29
N ARG A 372 -27.53 -0.23 -1.50
CA ARG A 372 -28.95 0.06 -1.15
C ARG A 372 -29.11 1.27 -0.24
N SER A 373 -28.10 1.61 0.51
CA SER A 373 -28.12 2.71 1.46
C SER A 373 -27.60 4.03 0.90
N ASN A 374 -26.95 4.01 -0.29
CA ASN A 374 -26.33 5.20 -0.88
C ASN A 374 -26.15 5.07 -2.40
N PRO A 375 -26.24 6.16 -3.18
CA PRO A 375 -25.88 6.13 -4.60
C PRO A 375 -24.37 5.83 -4.71
N SER A 376 -24.06 4.61 -5.12
CA SER A 376 -22.70 4.11 -5.29
C SER A 376 -21.93 4.95 -6.32
N HIS A 377 -20.71 5.36 -5.99
CA HIS A 377 -19.77 5.93 -6.95
C HIS A 377 -19.05 4.84 -7.76
N LEU A 378 -19.23 3.57 -7.40
CA LEU A 378 -18.55 2.44 -8.02
C LEU A 378 -18.95 2.31 -9.49
N ARG A 379 -17.96 2.32 -10.38
CA ARG A 379 -18.08 2.19 -11.83
C ARG A 379 -17.52 0.88 -12.36
N GLU A 380 -16.48 0.36 -11.72
CA GLU A 380 -15.85 -0.90 -12.08
C GLU A 380 -15.80 -1.84 -10.88
N LEU A 381 -16.29 -3.07 -11.07
CA LEU A 381 -16.24 -4.15 -10.10
C LEU A 381 -15.68 -5.41 -10.78
N ASP A 382 -14.57 -5.93 -10.28
CA ASP A 382 -13.98 -7.18 -10.74
C ASP A 382 -14.07 -8.23 -9.62
N LEU A 383 -14.86 -9.26 -9.86
CA LEU A 383 -15.04 -10.42 -9.00
C LEU A 383 -14.53 -11.71 -9.67
N SER A 384 -13.77 -11.62 -10.74
CA SER A 384 -13.26 -12.75 -11.50
C SER A 384 -12.51 -13.75 -10.62
N ASN A 385 -12.41 -15.00 -11.05
CA ASN A 385 -11.66 -16.05 -10.35
C ASN A 385 -12.13 -16.37 -8.92
N ASN A 386 -13.40 -16.16 -8.64
CA ASN A 386 -14.05 -16.52 -7.39
C ASN A 386 -15.11 -17.59 -7.61
N ASP A 387 -15.47 -18.36 -6.59
CA ASP A 387 -16.46 -19.44 -6.72
C ASP A 387 -17.87 -18.94 -6.34
N LEU A 388 -18.36 -17.92 -7.06
CA LEU A 388 -19.63 -17.24 -6.77
C LEU A 388 -20.85 -18.11 -7.05
N LYS A 389 -20.81 -18.93 -8.10
CA LYS A 389 -21.94 -19.71 -8.63
C LYS A 389 -23.12 -18.80 -9.04
N ASP A 390 -24.19 -19.40 -9.52
CA ASP A 390 -25.41 -18.65 -9.92
C ASP A 390 -26.07 -17.94 -8.74
N SER A 391 -25.99 -18.52 -7.53
CA SER A 391 -26.52 -17.90 -6.32
C SER A 391 -25.83 -16.56 -5.98
N GLY A 392 -24.51 -16.49 -6.06
CA GLY A 392 -23.77 -15.24 -5.86
C GLY A 392 -24.02 -14.21 -6.97
N VAL A 393 -24.07 -14.69 -8.23
CA VAL A 393 -24.36 -13.83 -9.38
C VAL A 393 -25.77 -13.22 -9.30
N LYS A 394 -26.75 -14.00 -8.81
CA LYS A 394 -28.11 -13.50 -8.55
C LYS A 394 -28.14 -12.34 -7.56
N LEU A 395 -27.32 -12.40 -6.51
CA LEU A 395 -27.20 -11.32 -5.53
C LEU A 395 -26.53 -10.07 -6.13
N VAL A 396 -25.45 -10.24 -6.89
CA VAL A 396 -24.79 -9.15 -7.61
C VAL A 396 -25.76 -8.52 -8.61
N SER A 397 -26.53 -9.34 -9.36
CA SER A 397 -27.55 -8.90 -10.29
C SER A 397 -28.65 -8.07 -9.62
N ALA A 398 -29.07 -8.44 -8.43
CA ALA A 398 -30.03 -7.65 -7.66
C ALA A 398 -29.50 -6.24 -7.30
N GLY A 399 -28.19 -6.13 -7.04
CA GLY A 399 -27.51 -4.84 -6.86
C GLY A 399 -27.42 -4.05 -8.17
N LEU A 400 -27.07 -4.72 -9.27
CA LEU A 400 -26.95 -4.11 -10.61
C LEU A 400 -28.30 -3.56 -11.12
N GLY A 401 -29.40 -4.29 -10.85
CA GLY A 401 -30.76 -3.87 -11.24
C GLY A 401 -31.31 -2.69 -10.44
N ASN A 402 -30.61 -2.20 -9.42
CA ASN A 402 -31.01 -1.03 -8.67
C ASN A 402 -30.87 0.24 -9.54
N PRO A 403 -31.89 1.11 -9.65
CA PRO A 403 -31.83 2.35 -10.44
C PRO A 403 -30.71 3.32 -10.04
N HIS A 404 -30.20 3.21 -8.82
CA HIS A 404 -29.09 4.03 -8.32
C HIS A 404 -27.70 3.43 -8.60
N CYS A 405 -27.64 2.20 -9.10
CA CYS A 405 -26.38 1.55 -9.48
C CYS A 405 -25.83 2.20 -10.76
N ARG A 406 -24.58 2.68 -10.69
CA ARG A 406 -23.88 3.34 -11.81
C ARG A 406 -22.71 2.51 -12.34
N LEU A 407 -22.74 1.20 -12.12
CA LEU A 407 -21.67 0.31 -12.55
C LEU A 407 -21.60 0.30 -14.09
N GLU A 408 -20.41 0.56 -14.62
CA GLU A 408 -20.11 0.59 -16.05
C GLU A 408 -19.42 -0.70 -16.52
N THR A 409 -18.59 -1.30 -15.66
CA THR A 409 -17.85 -2.53 -15.95
C THR A 409 -18.05 -3.55 -14.84
N LEU A 410 -18.48 -4.75 -15.21
CA LEU A 410 -18.59 -5.90 -14.31
C LEU A 410 -17.82 -7.08 -14.89
N ARG A 411 -16.85 -7.61 -14.12
CA ARG A 411 -16.09 -8.79 -14.50
C ARG A 411 -16.41 -9.96 -13.55
N LEU A 412 -16.90 -11.04 -14.16
CA LEU A 412 -17.28 -12.30 -13.53
C LEU A 412 -16.61 -13.48 -14.23
N SER A 413 -15.43 -13.28 -14.80
CA SER A 413 -14.70 -14.33 -15.50
C SER A 413 -14.32 -15.48 -14.52
N GLY A 414 -14.62 -16.73 -14.88
CA GLY A 414 -14.30 -17.88 -14.06
C GLY A 414 -15.02 -17.94 -12.70
N CYS A 415 -16.28 -17.53 -12.67
CA CYS A 415 -17.10 -17.47 -11.43
C CYS A 415 -18.12 -18.59 -11.30
N LEU A 416 -18.01 -19.67 -12.07
CA LEU A 416 -18.94 -20.81 -12.06
C LEU A 416 -20.39 -20.41 -12.47
N VAL A 417 -20.51 -19.52 -13.43
CA VAL A 417 -21.80 -19.01 -13.94
C VAL A 417 -22.34 -19.95 -14.99
N THR A 418 -23.64 -20.30 -14.87
CA THR A 418 -24.39 -21.07 -15.87
C THR A 418 -25.47 -20.22 -16.53
N GLU A 419 -26.38 -20.88 -17.29
CA GLU A 419 -27.55 -20.25 -17.88
C GLU A 419 -28.44 -19.51 -16.84
N GLU A 420 -28.57 -20.07 -15.62
CA GLU A 420 -29.37 -19.46 -14.55
C GLU A 420 -28.79 -18.12 -14.08
N GLY A 421 -27.46 -18.04 -13.92
CA GLY A 421 -26.77 -16.79 -13.62
C GLY A 421 -26.91 -15.75 -14.74
N CYS A 422 -26.82 -16.21 -16.01
CA CYS A 422 -27.03 -15.35 -17.18
C CYS A 422 -28.47 -14.78 -17.22
N ALA A 423 -29.48 -15.59 -16.91
CA ALA A 423 -30.86 -15.12 -16.83
C ALA A 423 -31.04 -14.03 -15.76
N SER A 424 -30.37 -14.18 -14.61
CA SER A 424 -30.39 -13.17 -13.53
C SER A 424 -29.76 -11.85 -13.98
N LEU A 425 -28.62 -11.90 -14.70
CA LEU A 425 -27.94 -10.73 -15.25
C LEU A 425 -28.81 -10.01 -16.29
N VAL A 426 -29.42 -10.76 -17.22
CA VAL A 426 -30.33 -10.18 -18.23
C VAL A 426 -31.52 -9.49 -17.57
N SER A 427 -32.10 -10.09 -16.52
CA SER A 427 -33.18 -9.46 -15.75
C SER A 427 -32.73 -8.13 -15.13
N ALA A 428 -31.52 -8.08 -14.58
CA ALA A 428 -30.94 -6.87 -13.99
C ALA A 428 -30.70 -5.79 -15.06
N LEU A 429 -30.16 -6.15 -16.23
CA LEU A 429 -29.93 -5.24 -17.34
C LEU A 429 -31.21 -4.63 -17.86
N ARG A 430 -32.31 -5.40 -17.90
CA ARG A 430 -33.65 -4.86 -18.27
C ARG A 430 -34.20 -3.88 -17.23
N SER A 431 -33.89 -4.14 -15.94
CA SER A 431 -34.34 -3.26 -14.85
C SER A 431 -33.54 -1.95 -14.77
N ASN A 432 -32.27 -1.98 -15.15
CA ASN A 432 -31.35 -0.82 -15.16
C ASN A 432 -30.46 -0.84 -16.41
N PRO A 433 -31.00 -0.51 -17.59
CA PRO A 433 -30.29 -0.67 -18.86
C PRO A 433 -29.24 0.41 -19.15
N SER A 434 -29.20 1.49 -18.38
CA SER A 434 -28.58 2.75 -18.79
C SER A 434 -27.10 2.89 -18.40
N HIS A 435 -26.51 1.96 -17.66
CA HIS A 435 -25.17 2.19 -17.09
C HIS A 435 -24.12 1.14 -17.48
N LEU A 436 -24.42 -0.15 -17.46
CA LEU A 436 -23.43 -1.19 -17.74
C LEU A 436 -23.01 -1.18 -19.22
N ARG A 437 -21.70 -1.07 -19.49
CA ARG A 437 -21.10 -1.03 -20.83
C ARG A 437 -20.28 -2.28 -21.14
N GLU A 438 -19.61 -2.84 -20.12
CA GLU A 438 -18.76 -4.02 -20.27
C GLU A 438 -19.18 -5.12 -19.28
N LEU A 439 -19.41 -6.32 -19.79
CA LEU A 439 -19.67 -7.53 -19.01
C LEU A 439 -18.74 -8.65 -19.48
N ASP A 440 -17.88 -9.14 -18.56
CA ASP A 440 -16.99 -10.27 -18.81
C ASP A 440 -17.49 -11.52 -18.07
N LEU A 441 -17.92 -12.51 -18.84
CA LEU A 441 -18.36 -13.84 -18.41
C LEU A 441 -17.46 -14.94 -18.97
N SER A 442 -16.26 -14.63 -19.43
CA SER A 442 -15.33 -15.61 -19.95
C SER A 442 -15.00 -16.69 -18.92
N TYR A 443 -14.55 -17.86 -19.37
CA TYR A 443 -14.26 -19.02 -18.50
C TYR A 443 -15.40 -19.48 -17.59
N ASN A 444 -16.64 -19.34 -18.04
CA ASN A 444 -17.85 -19.82 -17.38
C ASN A 444 -18.54 -20.88 -18.26
N HIS A 445 -19.73 -21.33 -17.87
CA HIS A 445 -20.53 -22.26 -18.65
C HIS A 445 -21.96 -21.73 -18.93
N PRO A 446 -22.12 -20.62 -19.65
CA PRO A 446 -23.44 -20.06 -19.96
C PRO A 446 -24.30 -20.97 -20.82
N GLY A 447 -23.70 -21.91 -21.56
CA GLY A 447 -24.38 -22.72 -22.55
C GLY A 447 -24.96 -21.90 -23.71
N ASP A 448 -25.49 -22.57 -24.72
CA ASP A 448 -26.10 -21.89 -25.87
C ASP A 448 -27.32 -21.03 -25.48
N SER A 449 -28.11 -21.50 -24.51
CA SER A 449 -29.28 -20.76 -24.02
C SER A 449 -28.86 -19.47 -23.29
N GLY A 450 -27.85 -19.53 -22.41
CA GLY A 450 -27.35 -18.36 -21.70
C GLY A 450 -26.77 -17.31 -22.65
N VAL A 451 -26.01 -17.75 -23.66
CA VAL A 451 -25.48 -16.86 -24.71
C VAL A 451 -26.60 -16.21 -25.49
N ARG A 452 -27.66 -16.96 -25.89
CA ARG A 452 -28.82 -16.41 -26.58
C ARG A 452 -29.58 -15.38 -25.73
N LEU A 453 -29.76 -15.66 -24.43
CA LEU A 453 -30.40 -14.73 -23.49
C LEU A 453 -29.63 -13.41 -23.37
N LEU A 454 -28.32 -13.49 -23.25
CA LEU A 454 -27.45 -12.30 -23.19
C LEU A 454 -27.48 -11.52 -24.51
N SER A 455 -27.41 -12.23 -25.65
CA SER A 455 -27.49 -11.59 -27.00
C SER A 455 -28.80 -10.90 -27.21
N ALA A 456 -29.94 -11.51 -26.84
CA ALA A 456 -31.26 -10.87 -26.89
C ALA A 456 -31.36 -9.64 -25.96
N GLY A 457 -30.61 -9.62 -24.84
CA GLY A 457 -30.49 -8.43 -23.99
C GLY A 457 -29.71 -7.29 -24.65
N LEU A 458 -28.75 -7.61 -25.52
CA LEU A 458 -27.98 -6.63 -26.29
C LEU A 458 -28.79 -5.99 -27.41
N GLU A 459 -29.80 -6.67 -27.96
CA GLU A 459 -30.68 -6.16 -29.01
C GLU A 459 -31.69 -5.12 -28.47
N ASP A 460 -31.84 -4.97 -27.15
CA ASP A 460 -32.68 -3.94 -26.56
C ASP A 460 -32.09 -2.54 -26.84
N PRO A 461 -32.82 -1.64 -27.54
CA PRO A 461 -32.32 -0.29 -27.85
C PRO A 461 -32.01 0.57 -26.62
N HIS A 462 -32.48 0.19 -25.44
CA HIS A 462 -32.23 0.91 -24.20
C HIS A 462 -31.00 0.37 -23.47
N CYS A 463 -30.53 -0.82 -23.83
CA CYS A 463 -29.33 -1.44 -23.21
C CYS A 463 -28.07 -0.76 -23.74
N ARG A 464 -27.21 -0.31 -22.82
CA ARG A 464 -25.94 0.34 -23.15
C ARG A 464 -24.73 -0.61 -23.11
N LEU A 465 -24.96 -1.93 -23.03
CA LEU A 465 -23.89 -2.89 -23.06
C LEU A 465 -23.18 -2.90 -24.43
N GLU A 466 -21.92 -2.45 -24.44
CA GLU A 466 -21.11 -2.32 -25.65
C GLU A 466 -20.21 -3.54 -25.87
N LYS A 467 -19.79 -4.19 -24.77
CA LYS A 467 -18.84 -5.30 -24.80
C LYS A 467 -19.31 -6.43 -23.91
N LEU A 468 -19.52 -7.59 -24.52
CA LEU A 468 -19.82 -8.85 -23.86
C LEU A 468 -18.73 -9.86 -24.21
N ASN A 469 -18.07 -10.44 -23.19
CA ASN A 469 -17.10 -11.50 -23.36
C ASN A 469 -17.64 -12.79 -22.73
N VAL A 470 -17.80 -13.85 -23.55
CA VAL A 470 -18.23 -15.19 -23.16
C VAL A 470 -17.26 -16.28 -23.64
N GLU A 471 -16.05 -15.90 -24.02
CA GLU A 471 -15.02 -16.78 -24.56
C GLU A 471 -14.55 -17.83 -23.54
N HIS A 472 -13.95 -18.91 -24.03
CA HIS A 472 -13.41 -20.00 -23.22
C HIS A 472 -14.46 -20.70 -22.31
N GLY A 473 -15.72 -20.68 -22.70
CA GLY A 473 -16.80 -21.38 -21.99
C GLY A 473 -16.72 -22.89 -22.15
N GLY A 474 -17.38 -23.66 -21.24
CA GLY A 474 -17.50 -25.11 -21.32
C GLY A 474 -17.78 -25.78 -19.98
N GLU A 475 -18.24 -27.06 -20.01
CA GLU A 475 -18.56 -27.83 -18.79
C GLU A 475 -17.39 -27.95 -17.82
N ASN A 476 -16.15 -28.02 -18.31
CA ASN A 476 -14.97 -28.08 -17.47
C ASN A 476 -14.81 -26.85 -16.55
N ARG A 477 -15.47 -25.73 -16.90
CA ARG A 477 -15.43 -24.48 -16.11
C ARG A 477 -16.25 -24.57 -14.81
N MET A 478 -17.06 -25.61 -14.66
CA MET A 478 -17.90 -25.83 -13.47
C MET A 478 -17.17 -26.54 -12.32
N LYS A 479 -15.87 -26.83 -12.47
CA LYS A 479 -15.03 -27.36 -11.39
C LYS A 479 -14.61 -26.21 -10.46
N PRO A 480 -14.61 -26.42 -9.12
CA PRO A 480 -14.17 -25.37 -8.18
C PRO A 480 -12.65 -25.12 -8.25
N GLY A 481 -12.23 -23.94 -7.84
CA GLY A 481 -10.84 -23.54 -7.77
C GLY A 481 -10.14 -23.51 -9.13
N LEU A 482 -8.84 -23.77 -9.16
CA LEU A 482 -8.01 -23.68 -10.37
C LEU A 482 -8.33 -24.75 -11.43
N ARG A 483 -8.93 -25.86 -11.02
CA ARG A 483 -9.32 -26.96 -11.93
C ARG A 483 -10.34 -26.53 -12.98
N LYS A 484 -11.04 -25.43 -12.78
CA LYS A 484 -11.92 -24.83 -13.81
C LYS A 484 -11.15 -24.35 -15.06
N TYR A 485 -9.85 -24.11 -14.96
CA TYR A 485 -9.00 -23.66 -16.08
C TYR A 485 -8.29 -24.78 -16.81
N VAL A 486 -8.70 -26.03 -16.57
CA VAL A 486 -8.09 -27.20 -17.23
C VAL A 486 -8.04 -26.99 -18.74
N CYS A 487 -6.86 -27.26 -19.33
CA CYS A 487 -6.62 -27.24 -20.75
C CYS A 487 -6.10 -28.60 -21.23
N ASP A 488 -6.45 -28.97 -22.45
CA ASP A 488 -5.97 -30.21 -23.06
C ASP A 488 -4.59 -29.96 -23.69
N LEU A 489 -3.62 -30.77 -23.31
CA LEU A 489 -2.25 -30.70 -23.76
C LEU A 489 -1.81 -32.01 -24.39
N THR A 490 -1.01 -31.90 -25.45
CA THR A 490 -0.39 -33.03 -26.11
C THR A 490 1.08 -32.77 -26.39
N LEU A 491 1.91 -33.79 -26.20
CA LEU A 491 3.36 -33.70 -26.47
C LEU A 491 3.65 -33.63 -27.98
N ASP A 492 4.55 -32.76 -28.36
CA ASP A 492 4.93 -32.58 -29.75
C ASP A 492 6.06 -33.54 -30.15
N LEU A 493 5.73 -34.48 -31.02
CA LEU A 493 6.66 -35.47 -31.58
C LEU A 493 7.87 -34.82 -32.27
N ASN A 494 7.71 -33.60 -32.77
CA ASN A 494 8.80 -32.88 -33.44
C ASN A 494 9.86 -32.34 -32.48
N THR A 495 9.50 -32.10 -31.21
CA THR A 495 10.40 -31.54 -30.22
C THR A 495 11.11 -32.58 -29.36
N VAL A 496 10.55 -33.79 -29.25
CA VAL A 496 11.01 -34.82 -28.32
C VAL A 496 12.45 -35.26 -28.61
N ASN A 497 13.28 -35.35 -27.56
CA ASN A 497 14.64 -35.93 -27.67
C ASN A 497 14.59 -37.41 -28.05
N ARG A 498 15.62 -37.93 -28.74
CA ARG A 498 15.65 -39.31 -29.26
C ARG A 498 15.66 -40.37 -28.16
N LEU A 499 16.15 -40.10 -26.96
CA LEU A 499 16.12 -40.99 -25.81
C LEU A 499 14.78 -41.07 -25.13
N LEU A 500 13.79 -40.29 -25.58
CA LEU A 500 12.45 -40.22 -24.97
C LEU A 500 11.42 -40.92 -25.88
N SER A 501 10.58 -41.78 -25.31
CA SER A 501 9.45 -42.39 -26.01
C SER A 501 8.12 -41.77 -25.60
N LEU A 502 7.27 -41.47 -26.58
CA LEU A 502 5.89 -40.98 -26.32
C LEU A 502 4.90 -42.15 -26.34
N SER A 503 3.91 -42.10 -25.45
CA SER A 503 2.84 -43.08 -25.36
C SER A 503 1.52 -42.41 -24.88
N GLU A 504 0.44 -43.16 -24.70
CA GLU A 504 -0.85 -42.65 -24.23
C GLU A 504 -1.35 -41.45 -25.07
N GLU A 505 -1.39 -41.64 -26.41
CA GLU A 505 -1.82 -40.58 -27.36
C GLU A 505 -1.00 -39.30 -27.24
N ASN A 506 0.32 -39.42 -27.05
CA ASN A 506 1.25 -38.32 -26.81
C ASN A 506 0.95 -37.52 -25.50
N ARG A 507 0.47 -38.21 -24.48
CA ARG A 507 0.27 -37.60 -23.14
C ARG A 507 1.32 -38.05 -22.12
N LYS A 508 2.15 -39.07 -22.46
CA LYS A 508 3.18 -39.58 -21.58
C LYS A 508 4.51 -39.65 -22.28
N VAL A 509 5.55 -39.17 -21.63
CA VAL A 509 6.93 -39.32 -22.04
C VAL A 509 7.68 -40.23 -21.07
N THR A 510 8.51 -41.14 -21.59
CA THR A 510 9.33 -42.08 -20.80
C THR A 510 10.74 -42.11 -21.35
N TRP A 511 11.74 -42.06 -20.49
CA TRP A 511 13.14 -42.16 -20.86
C TRP A 511 13.53 -43.61 -21.24
N ARG A 512 14.34 -43.77 -22.30
CA ARG A 512 14.73 -45.07 -22.84
C ARG A 512 16.25 -45.12 -23.03
N THR A 513 16.81 -46.29 -22.88
CA THR A 513 18.24 -46.55 -23.13
C THR A 513 18.60 -46.57 -24.60
N GLU A 514 17.64 -46.81 -25.49
CA GLU A 514 17.81 -46.89 -26.94
C GLU A 514 17.16 -45.67 -27.59
N GLU A 515 17.84 -45.12 -28.62
CA GLU A 515 17.29 -44.03 -29.41
C GLU A 515 16.03 -44.46 -30.15
N GLN A 516 15.01 -43.63 -30.10
CA GLN A 516 13.77 -43.84 -30.83
C GLN A 516 13.92 -43.36 -32.27
N PRO A 517 13.33 -44.08 -33.26
CA PRO A 517 13.51 -43.81 -34.68
C PRO A 517 12.68 -42.60 -35.16
N TYR A 518 12.86 -41.44 -34.52
CA TYR A 518 12.17 -40.20 -34.94
C TYR A 518 12.90 -39.59 -36.14
N PRO A 519 12.17 -38.99 -37.10
CA PRO A 519 12.79 -38.25 -38.20
C PRO A 519 13.52 -37.02 -37.66
N ASP A 520 14.54 -36.57 -38.38
CA ASP A 520 15.21 -35.31 -38.05
C ASP A 520 14.24 -34.12 -38.17
N HIS A 521 14.27 -33.26 -37.17
CA HIS A 521 13.42 -32.06 -37.13
C HIS A 521 14.18 -30.89 -36.47
N PRO A 522 14.11 -29.68 -37.02
CA PRO A 522 14.84 -28.52 -36.47
C PRO A 522 14.36 -28.11 -35.04
N GLU A 523 13.18 -28.48 -34.66
CA GLU A 523 12.63 -28.22 -33.30
C GLU A 523 12.96 -29.33 -32.30
N ARG A 524 13.61 -30.42 -32.69
CA ARG A 524 13.98 -31.52 -31.80
C ARG A 524 15.13 -31.14 -30.89
N PHE A 525 14.99 -31.41 -29.59
CA PHE A 525 16.09 -31.32 -28.65
C PHE A 525 17.13 -32.39 -28.95
N GLU A 526 18.39 -31.99 -29.15
CA GLU A 526 19.47 -32.89 -29.48
C GLU A 526 20.14 -33.46 -28.21
N ASP A 527 20.60 -32.62 -27.30
CA ASP A 527 21.42 -33.03 -26.17
C ASP A 527 20.60 -33.22 -24.87
N TRP A 528 19.62 -32.35 -24.61
CA TRP A 528 18.80 -32.44 -23.42
C TRP A 528 17.58 -33.36 -23.64
N GLU A 529 17.31 -34.27 -22.70
CA GLU A 529 16.18 -35.19 -22.76
C GLU A 529 14.88 -34.42 -22.32
N GLN A 530 14.41 -33.62 -23.24
CA GLN A 530 13.26 -32.75 -23.09
C GLN A 530 12.26 -32.89 -24.23
N VAL A 531 11.01 -32.47 -23.94
CA VAL A 531 9.91 -32.43 -24.91
C VAL A 531 9.00 -31.25 -24.58
N LEU A 532 8.41 -30.63 -25.60
CA LEU A 532 7.39 -29.58 -25.42
C LEU A 532 6.00 -30.08 -25.80
N CYS A 533 4.97 -29.41 -25.31
CA CYS A 533 3.61 -29.56 -25.81
C CYS A 533 3.44 -28.78 -27.14
N ARG A 534 2.39 -29.18 -27.90
CA ARG A 534 2.02 -28.51 -29.15
C ARG A 534 1.35 -27.17 -28.91
N GLU A 535 0.61 -27.08 -27.83
CA GLU A 535 -0.24 -25.96 -27.49
C GLU A 535 0.58 -24.80 -26.90
N GLY A 536 0.54 -23.64 -27.58
CA GLY A 536 1.06 -22.38 -27.06
C GLY A 536 -0.03 -21.66 -26.26
N LEU A 537 0.25 -21.40 -25.01
CA LEU A 537 -0.73 -20.87 -24.05
C LEU A 537 -0.61 -19.33 -23.92
N THR A 538 -1.74 -18.64 -24.04
CA THR A 538 -1.85 -17.16 -23.91
C THR A 538 -2.97 -16.70 -23.00
N GLY A 539 -3.62 -17.63 -22.27
CA GLY A 539 -4.72 -17.35 -21.38
C GLY A 539 -4.50 -17.93 -20.00
N ARG A 540 -5.61 -18.23 -19.31
CA ARG A 540 -5.61 -18.98 -18.06
C ARG A 540 -5.68 -20.46 -18.36
N CYS A 541 -4.68 -21.19 -17.91
CA CYS A 541 -4.58 -22.64 -18.14
C CYS A 541 -4.13 -23.34 -16.87
N TYR A 542 -4.73 -24.49 -16.63
CA TYR A 542 -4.35 -25.40 -15.55
C TYR A 542 -4.15 -26.80 -16.12
N TRP A 543 -3.10 -27.48 -15.69
CA TRP A 543 -2.87 -28.89 -16.01
C TRP A 543 -2.20 -29.60 -14.85
N GLU A 544 -2.40 -30.91 -14.76
CA GLU A 544 -1.74 -31.76 -13.77
C GLU A 544 -0.77 -32.72 -14.45
N VAL A 545 0.35 -32.94 -13.79
CA VAL A 545 1.44 -33.79 -14.27
C VAL A 545 1.75 -34.83 -13.19
N GLU A 546 1.80 -36.10 -13.56
CA GLU A 546 2.30 -37.18 -12.71
C GLU A 546 3.69 -37.59 -13.18
N TRP A 547 4.67 -37.57 -12.28
CA TRP A 547 6.04 -37.92 -12.60
C TRP A 547 6.51 -39.13 -11.80
N SER A 548 7.53 -39.83 -12.33
CA SER A 548 8.17 -40.96 -11.66
C SER A 548 9.63 -41.02 -12.07
N GLY A 549 10.48 -41.59 -11.22
CA GLY A 549 11.90 -41.80 -11.45
C GLY A 549 12.76 -41.36 -10.27
N ILE A 550 13.95 -41.92 -10.13
CA ILE A 550 14.86 -41.68 -9.00
C ILE A 550 15.49 -40.28 -9.10
N MET A 551 15.85 -39.86 -10.30
CA MET A 551 16.42 -38.51 -10.51
C MET A 551 15.37 -37.40 -10.59
N GLY A 552 14.09 -37.79 -10.57
CA GLY A 552 12.97 -36.84 -10.63
C GLY A 552 12.63 -36.41 -12.07
N ALA A 553 11.94 -35.27 -12.16
CA ALA A 553 11.50 -34.70 -13.44
C ALA A 553 11.51 -33.17 -13.42
N GLY A 554 11.74 -32.56 -14.58
CA GLY A 554 11.55 -31.13 -14.80
C GLY A 554 10.19 -30.86 -15.43
N ILE A 555 9.44 -29.94 -14.84
CA ILE A 555 8.11 -29.51 -15.27
C ILE A 555 8.15 -28.00 -15.45
N GLY A 556 7.88 -27.49 -16.65
CA GLY A 556 8.00 -26.04 -16.86
C GLY A 556 7.24 -25.51 -18.05
N VAL A 557 7.51 -24.26 -18.37
CA VAL A 557 7.04 -23.57 -19.57
C VAL A 557 8.19 -22.82 -20.22
N THR A 558 8.11 -22.64 -21.52
CA THR A 558 9.12 -21.89 -22.25
C THR A 558 8.52 -21.13 -23.43
N TYR A 559 9.19 -20.07 -23.88
CA TYR A 559 8.93 -19.50 -25.19
C TYR A 559 9.39 -20.46 -26.30
N LYS A 560 8.76 -20.38 -27.46
CA LYS A 560 9.09 -21.25 -28.59
C LYS A 560 10.55 -21.12 -29.02
N GLY A 561 11.15 -19.96 -28.79
CA GLY A 561 12.53 -19.62 -29.17
C GLY A 561 13.63 -20.17 -28.25
N ILE A 562 13.36 -21.12 -27.34
CA ILE A 562 14.41 -21.84 -26.58
C ILE A 562 15.32 -22.61 -27.55
N SER A 563 16.63 -22.62 -27.31
CA SER A 563 17.60 -23.35 -28.15
C SER A 563 17.34 -24.86 -28.16
N ARG A 564 17.59 -25.53 -29.28
CA ARG A 564 17.36 -26.97 -29.46
C ARG A 564 18.65 -27.76 -29.53
N ARG A 565 19.77 -27.11 -29.85
CA ARG A 565 21.06 -27.70 -30.11
C ARG A 565 22.10 -27.23 -29.13
N GLY A 566 22.89 -28.16 -28.61
CA GLY A 566 23.91 -27.90 -27.63
C GLY A 566 23.51 -28.32 -26.20
N GLY A 567 24.52 -28.69 -25.41
CA GLY A 567 24.35 -29.09 -23.99
C GLY A 567 24.42 -27.92 -22.99
N GLY A 568 24.29 -26.68 -23.47
CA GLY A 568 24.37 -25.49 -22.63
C GLY A 568 23.05 -25.13 -21.93
N ASP A 569 23.12 -24.18 -21.01
CA ASP A 569 21.97 -23.67 -20.22
C ASP A 569 20.86 -23.05 -21.10
N ASP A 570 21.23 -22.53 -22.29
CA ASP A 570 20.32 -21.93 -23.25
C ASP A 570 19.31 -22.92 -23.85
N CYS A 571 19.60 -24.23 -23.75
CA CYS A 571 18.73 -25.32 -24.19
C CYS A 571 17.95 -25.94 -23.02
N TRP A 572 18.35 -25.70 -21.77
CA TRP A 572 17.82 -26.40 -20.63
C TRP A 572 16.66 -25.62 -19.99
N LEU A 573 15.52 -26.29 -19.78
CA LEU A 573 14.32 -25.67 -19.15
C LEU A 573 14.64 -25.14 -17.76
N GLY A 574 14.36 -23.84 -17.55
CA GLY A 574 14.58 -23.14 -16.28
C GLY A 574 15.96 -22.49 -16.12
N TYR A 575 16.93 -22.82 -16.96
CA TYR A 575 18.29 -22.28 -16.83
C TYR A 575 18.61 -21.10 -17.77
N ASN A 576 17.62 -20.61 -18.49
CA ASN A 576 17.72 -19.45 -19.37
C ASN A 576 16.58 -18.44 -19.12
N ASP A 577 16.69 -17.27 -19.74
CA ASP A 577 15.71 -16.18 -19.63
C ASP A 577 14.37 -16.44 -20.33
N LYS A 578 14.27 -17.53 -21.13
CA LYS A 578 13.09 -17.90 -21.92
C LYS A 578 12.22 -18.96 -21.25
N SER A 579 12.66 -19.55 -20.14
CA SER A 579 11.97 -20.68 -19.53
C SER A 579 11.89 -20.60 -18.02
N TRP A 580 10.83 -21.17 -17.47
CA TRP A 580 10.54 -21.29 -16.04
C TRP A 580 10.22 -22.74 -15.72
N SER A 581 10.84 -23.32 -14.71
CA SER A 581 10.64 -24.73 -14.38
C SER A 581 10.65 -25.02 -12.90
N LEU A 582 10.02 -26.13 -12.54
CA LEU A 582 10.08 -26.80 -11.25
C LEU A 582 10.77 -28.16 -11.46
N PHE A 583 11.91 -28.38 -10.84
CA PHE A 583 12.55 -29.69 -10.73
C PHE A 583 11.98 -30.43 -9.52
N CYS A 584 11.42 -31.60 -9.77
CA CYS A 584 10.77 -32.43 -8.79
C CYS A 584 11.68 -33.61 -8.46
N SER A 585 11.93 -33.85 -7.17
CA SER A 585 12.58 -35.05 -6.66
C SER A 585 11.82 -35.58 -5.44
N ASP A 586 12.14 -36.77 -4.99
CA ASP A 586 11.46 -37.37 -3.81
C ASP A 586 11.62 -36.56 -2.54
N ASN A 587 12.70 -35.77 -2.41
CA ASN A 587 13.07 -35.08 -1.18
C ASN A 587 12.88 -33.57 -1.24
N SER A 588 12.80 -32.96 -2.43
CA SER A 588 12.74 -31.51 -2.59
C SER A 588 12.21 -31.09 -3.96
N TYR A 589 11.69 -29.87 -3.98
CA TYR A 589 11.41 -29.17 -5.24
C TYR A 589 12.40 -28.03 -5.41
N SER A 590 12.77 -27.73 -6.65
CA SER A 590 13.66 -26.62 -6.99
C SER A 590 13.07 -25.82 -8.13
N ALA A 591 12.71 -24.58 -7.86
CA ALA A 591 12.15 -23.67 -8.84
C ALA A 591 13.27 -22.89 -9.52
N CYS A 592 13.33 -22.94 -10.85
CA CYS A 592 14.44 -22.39 -11.63
C CYS A 592 13.96 -21.44 -12.71
N HIS A 593 14.62 -20.30 -12.83
CA HIS A 593 14.49 -19.35 -13.94
C HIS A 593 15.79 -18.55 -14.09
N ASN A 594 16.31 -18.46 -15.32
CA ASN A 594 17.48 -17.65 -15.66
C ASN A 594 18.67 -17.90 -14.72
N ASN A 595 19.05 -19.17 -14.54
CA ASN A 595 20.13 -19.63 -13.64
C ASN A 595 19.93 -19.31 -12.14
N ASN A 596 18.77 -18.77 -11.76
CA ASN A 596 18.42 -18.63 -10.36
C ASN A 596 17.59 -19.82 -9.92
N SER A 597 18.02 -20.51 -8.86
CA SER A 597 17.34 -21.67 -8.29
C SER A 597 16.91 -21.38 -6.85
N THR A 598 15.66 -21.73 -6.53
CA THR A 598 15.11 -21.64 -5.19
C THR A 598 14.64 -23.01 -4.75
N THR A 599 15.26 -23.57 -3.72
CA THR A 599 14.86 -24.85 -3.13
C THR A 599 13.65 -24.68 -2.23
N ILE A 600 12.69 -25.58 -2.36
CA ILE A 600 11.45 -25.63 -1.58
C ILE A 600 11.46 -26.92 -0.78
N ASP A 601 11.57 -26.80 0.55
CA ASP A 601 11.49 -27.94 1.45
C ASP A 601 10.04 -28.42 1.55
N VAL A 602 9.83 -29.67 1.23
CA VAL A 602 8.50 -30.28 1.32
C VAL A 602 8.58 -31.49 2.23
N PRO A 603 7.66 -31.62 3.20
CA PRO A 603 7.56 -32.85 3.99
C PRO A 603 7.39 -34.07 3.06
N SER A 604 8.15 -35.13 3.31
CA SER A 604 8.14 -36.36 2.55
C SER A 604 6.78 -37.05 2.59
N SER A 605 5.83 -36.58 1.80
CA SER A 605 4.56 -37.23 1.55
C SER A 605 4.41 -37.51 0.07
N SER A 606 4.12 -38.71 -0.21
CA SER A 606 4.17 -39.49 -1.44
C SER A 606 3.33 -39.05 -2.65
N SER A 607 3.08 -37.78 -2.88
CA SER A 607 2.38 -37.35 -4.11
C SER A 607 3.36 -36.90 -5.17
N HIS A 608 3.54 -37.75 -6.21
CA HIS A 608 4.32 -37.41 -7.41
C HIS A 608 3.48 -36.65 -8.45
N ARG A 609 2.47 -35.90 -8.00
CA ARG A 609 1.60 -35.11 -8.87
C ARG A 609 1.77 -33.62 -8.61
N VAL A 610 2.01 -32.88 -9.69
CA VAL A 610 2.18 -31.43 -9.69
C VAL A 610 1.08 -30.79 -10.54
N GLY A 611 0.39 -29.81 -9.99
CA GLY A 611 -0.51 -28.92 -10.72
C GLY A 611 0.22 -27.66 -11.14
N VAL A 612 0.00 -27.22 -12.36
CA VAL A 612 0.57 -25.98 -12.89
C VAL A 612 -0.56 -25.05 -13.32
N TYR A 613 -0.52 -23.81 -12.87
CA TYR A 613 -1.45 -22.77 -13.25
C TYR A 613 -0.74 -21.60 -13.89
N LEU A 614 -1.12 -21.27 -15.09
CA LEU A 614 -0.68 -20.09 -15.83
C LEU A 614 -1.84 -19.09 -15.90
N ASP A 615 -1.60 -17.86 -15.47
CA ASP A 615 -2.36 -16.69 -15.89
C ASP A 615 -1.44 -15.79 -16.71
N TRP A 616 -1.50 -15.95 -18.02
CA TRP A 616 -0.62 -15.25 -18.95
C TRP A 616 -0.81 -13.73 -18.88
N SER A 617 -2.05 -13.29 -18.76
CA SER A 617 -2.41 -11.86 -18.69
C SER A 617 -1.98 -11.20 -17.39
N ALA A 618 -2.08 -11.93 -16.28
CA ALA A 618 -1.58 -11.47 -14.98
C ALA A 618 -0.06 -11.61 -14.83
N GLY A 619 0.62 -12.29 -15.77
CA GLY A 619 2.06 -12.55 -15.72
C GLY A 619 2.45 -13.50 -14.60
N THR A 620 1.59 -14.46 -14.24
CA THR A 620 1.85 -15.41 -13.15
C THR A 620 1.87 -16.85 -13.60
N LEU A 621 2.87 -17.59 -13.12
CA LEU A 621 3.00 -19.03 -13.30
C LEU A 621 3.19 -19.65 -11.92
N SER A 622 2.23 -20.49 -11.50
CA SER A 622 2.20 -21.08 -10.17
C SER A 622 2.27 -22.58 -10.22
N PHE A 623 3.02 -23.17 -9.31
CA PHE A 623 3.14 -24.61 -9.15
C PHE A 623 2.52 -25.04 -7.83
N TYR A 624 1.84 -26.19 -7.86
CA TYR A 624 1.15 -26.77 -6.73
C TYR A 624 1.47 -28.24 -6.58
N ARG A 625 1.61 -28.73 -5.38
CA ARG A 625 1.52 -30.16 -5.13
C ARG A 625 0.04 -30.55 -5.16
N ALA A 626 -0.29 -31.47 -6.08
CA ALA A 626 -1.67 -31.89 -6.28
C ALA A 626 -1.94 -33.23 -5.57
N SER A 627 -3.10 -33.32 -4.92
CA SER A 627 -3.72 -34.57 -4.47
C SER A 627 -5.12 -34.69 -5.10
N SER A 628 -5.87 -35.75 -4.77
CA SER A 628 -7.26 -35.92 -5.28
C SER A 628 -8.11 -34.64 -5.02
N ASP A 629 -8.03 -34.09 -3.82
CA ASP A 629 -8.93 -33.06 -3.34
C ASP A 629 -8.27 -31.71 -3.02
N THR A 630 -6.96 -31.70 -2.85
CA THR A 630 -6.25 -30.49 -2.41
C THR A 630 -5.11 -30.09 -3.34
N LEU A 631 -4.89 -28.78 -3.45
CA LEU A 631 -3.75 -28.15 -4.10
C LEU A 631 -2.97 -27.40 -3.03
N THR A 632 -1.71 -27.82 -2.80
CA THR A 632 -0.81 -27.11 -1.88
C THR A 632 0.13 -26.24 -2.71
N HIS A 633 0.06 -24.94 -2.53
CA HIS A 633 0.92 -24.01 -3.24
C HIS A 633 2.40 -24.27 -2.94
N LEU A 634 3.25 -24.28 -3.96
CA LEU A 634 4.69 -24.46 -3.86
C LEU A 634 5.41 -23.14 -4.14
N ILE A 635 5.19 -22.56 -5.31
CA ILE A 635 5.83 -21.31 -5.72
C ILE A 635 5.03 -20.62 -6.83
N THR A 636 5.20 -19.31 -6.95
CA THR A 636 4.71 -18.48 -8.06
C THR A 636 5.86 -17.67 -8.66
N PHE A 637 6.08 -17.83 -9.95
CA PHE A 637 6.88 -16.90 -10.74
C PHE A 637 6.02 -15.74 -11.21
N THR A 638 6.56 -14.53 -11.15
CA THR A 638 5.92 -13.33 -11.70
C THR A 638 6.82 -12.76 -12.79
N SER A 639 6.28 -12.59 -13.98
CA SER A 639 6.98 -12.08 -15.16
C SER A 639 6.02 -11.35 -16.09
N THR A 640 6.54 -10.56 -17.01
CA THR A 640 5.74 -10.04 -18.13
C THR A 640 5.96 -10.96 -19.33
N PHE A 641 4.96 -11.80 -19.61
CA PHE A 641 5.05 -12.70 -20.77
C PHE A 641 4.78 -11.93 -22.07
N THR A 642 5.64 -12.15 -23.07
CA THR A 642 5.58 -11.44 -24.36
C THR A 642 5.16 -12.33 -25.52
N GLU A 643 5.27 -13.65 -25.35
CA GLU A 643 4.97 -14.65 -26.38
C GLU A 643 4.15 -15.80 -25.77
N PRO A 644 3.47 -16.64 -26.58
CA PRO A 644 2.84 -17.84 -26.09
C PRO A 644 3.83 -18.75 -25.36
N LEU A 645 3.39 -19.32 -24.23
CA LEU A 645 4.19 -20.23 -23.42
C LEU A 645 3.83 -21.69 -23.76
N TYR A 646 4.85 -22.50 -23.98
CA TYR A 646 4.72 -23.92 -24.29
C TYR A 646 5.09 -24.75 -23.06
N PRO A 647 4.17 -25.56 -22.50
CA PRO A 647 4.53 -26.52 -21.46
C PRO A 647 5.61 -27.48 -21.92
N GLY A 648 6.58 -27.78 -21.04
CA GLY A 648 7.71 -28.64 -21.37
C GLY A 648 8.10 -29.51 -20.19
N PHE A 649 8.68 -30.67 -20.52
CA PHE A 649 9.07 -31.70 -19.57
C PHE A 649 10.45 -32.24 -19.84
N GLY A 650 11.20 -32.53 -18.76
CA GLY A 650 12.51 -33.19 -18.82
C GLY A 650 12.52 -34.45 -17.96
N VAL A 651 13.12 -35.53 -18.42
CA VAL A 651 13.30 -36.81 -17.72
C VAL A 651 14.67 -37.39 -18.02
N TRP A 652 15.41 -37.82 -16.99
CA TRP A 652 16.85 -38.04 -17.10
C TRP A 652 17.37 -39.41 -16.64
N ASP A 653 16.52 -40.33 -16.19
CA ASP A 653 17.00 -41.67 -15.81
C ASP A 653 16.11 -42.79 -16.37
N VAL A 654 16.68 -44.00 -16.38
CA VAL A 654 16.05 -45.18 -16.97
C VAL A 654 14.70 -45.47 -16.32
N GLY A 655 13.65 -45.46 -17.13
CA GLY A 655 12.29 -45.74 -16.68
C GLY A 655 11.59 -44.59 -16.05
N SER A 656 12.24 -43.42 -15.87
CA SER A 656 11.55 -42.21 -15.45
C SER A 656 10.53 -41.77 -16.49
N SER A 657 9.42 -41.19 -16.00
CA SER A 657 8.32 -40.76 -16.88
C SER A 657 7.60 -39.54 -16.36
N VAL A 658 6.99 -38.84 -17.30
CA VAL A 658 6.05 -37.74 -17.03
C VAL A 658 4.77 -37.96 -17.81
N SER A 659 3.62 -37.92 -17.16
CA SER A 659 2.30 -38.14 -17.75
C SER A 659 1.37 -36.94 -17.48
N LEU A 660 0.78 -36.39 -18.54
CA LEU A 660 -0.30 -35.40 -18.46
C LEU A 660 -1.60 -36.09 -18.01
N LYS A 661 -2.29 -35.50 -17.03
CA LYS A 661 -3.53 -36.06 -16.43
C LYS A 661 -4.75 -35.24 -16.82
#